data_677e77f5938945f5580a459c1f07af2c
#
_entry.id   677e77f5938945f5580a459c1f07af2c
#
_cell.length_a   1.000
_cell.length_b   1.000
_cell.length_c   1.000
_cell.angle_alpha   90.00
_cell.angle_beta   90.00
_cell.angle_gamma   90.00
#
_symmetry.space_group_name_H-M   'P 1'
#
loop_
_entity.id
_entity.type
_entity.pdbx_description
1 polymer ?
#
loop_
_entity_poly.entity_id
_entity_poly.type
_entity_poly.pdbx_seq_one_letter_code
_entity_poly.pdbx_strand_id
1 'polypeptide(L)'
;MPKSIVLPSFAKGRLDPSLHGRGDTAAYHVGLATARNIEIAGTGGASNRPGLQFVGPCKTHTDGSSPRLIEFQFKTSDQYILEFGDAYMRVIRNDGHVVESTKTISGATAAAPVVVTATAHGYSNGDEVYITAVVGMTEINDQRFVVANKTTNTFELTHQVTGDDIDGSAFTAYSSAGTAARVYTLTTPYAIADVPRIKFVQSADVMTLAHPDYDPRELTRTGHSSWTLSTLDFVPDIIHPTAVTITVDGADNSVTYKYFVTAIDKDTGEESLPGITTTTHTITGVTAANPAVVTTNAGHNLESGDIIRITSIAGMTELNNRHFTIGATPTATTFELQNEDSTNYAAWASAGTVTDAFQVTAAGTTDPDNTITWGGSTNATKYNIYRRREIEPIGFIGETTGLTFKDNDITEDATAKPPQPRNPFIGQGKRPGTVSYYEQRRVFSGSSSFPDTKYYSQTGGHNNFSKHFSSPYGLSRADDAMTATLNSKKVNEIRHFIPLSDLIVLTSGSEWRINSGDNVGFSATTLQQKPQTYWGASHIPPIVAGDVVIYITDNGAQIRSLEYNTTVKKYLGTNLIELSKDLLEVYTATDWAFAAHPEGRAYIVRSDGGALTMTFNPFQEVVAWTTWDTDGLFESAAALEKTASDTEDAIYFVVKRKINGNTVRYIERTHSRIYNSVEDAFFVDSGLSLDSPITITDATAADPVVVTAASHGFSNGDEVIINDIEWEPDVSATFKETQPAQLNDAKFKVANKTANTFELTDLSDVDIDGSGYNAYVRNGEVRATATEIAGLRHLEGKTVVALAEGNVVANLTVSATGTITLPASVGRVHIGLRYISDIETLNIEEQRTVQGKRKKIIAVTVKLNRSRGLLIGPNEDKLVEIKQREFEKYGEPTNLLTGDKKVILKPEWKTNGRIFLRQKDPLPMSVLALIPEIEITK
;
A
#
# COMPACT_ATOMS: atom_id res chain seq x y z
N MET A 1 -47.24 -32.11 -3.45
CA MET A 1 -47.07 -30.82 -4.13
C MET A 1 -45.65 -30.31 -3.87
N PRO A 2 -45.01 -29.79 -4.85
CA PRO A 2 -43.71 -29.12 -4.61
C PRO A 2 -43.87 -28.04 -3.57
N LYS A 3 -42.91 -27.91 -2.68
CA LYS A 3 -42.85 -26.84 -1.69
C LYS A 3 -41.83 -25.83 -2.13
N SER A 4 -42.12 -24.53 -1.96
CA SER A 4 -41.16 -23.44 -2.19
C SER A 4 -40.51 -23.06 -0.89
N ILE A 5 -39.18 -23.00 -0.87
CA ILE A 5 -38.37 -22.54 0.25
C ILE A 5 -37.64 -21.29 -0.21
N VAL A 6 -37.53 -20.27 0.64
CA VAL A 6 -36.80 -19.05 0.31
C VAL A 6 -35.46 -19.08 1.01
N LEU A 7 -34.39 -18.92 0.26
CA LEU A 7 -33.03 -18.62 0.75
C LEU A 7 -32.77 -17.12 0.51
N PRO A 8 -33.06 -16.27 1.50
CA PRO A 8 -33.14 -14.82 1.29
C PRO A 8 -31.81 -14.11 1.39
N SER A 9 -30.76 -14.79 1.83
CA SER A 9 -29.46 -14.15 2.10
C SER A 9 -28.35 -15.19 2.15
N PHE A 10 -27.11 -14.72 1.95
CA PHE A 10 -25.88 -15.51 2.05
C PHE A 10 -24.91 -14.90 3.09
N ALA A 11 -25.43 -14.22 4.11
CA ALA A 11 -24.73 -13.36 5.07
C ALA A 11 -23.62 -14.05 5.89
N LYS A 12 -23.53 -15.39 5.90
CA LYS A 12 -22.44 -16.13 6.56
C LYS A 12 -21.40 -16.66 5.57
N GLY A 13 -21.62 -16.46 4.25
CA GLY A 13 -20.68 -16.93 3.23
C GLY A 13 -20.46 -18.44 3.27
N ARG A 14 -19.24 -18.89 2.94
CA ARG A 14 -18.88 -20.30 2.96
C ARG A 14 -18.73 -20.80 4.39
N LEU A 15 -19.39 -21.91 4.70
CA LEU A 15 -19.29 -22.60 6.00
C LEU A 15 -18.33 -23.78 5.93
N ASP A 16 -17.68 -24.04 7.06
CA ASP A 16 -16.85 -25.22 7.28
C ASP A 16 -17.64 -26.52 6.99
N PRO A 17 -17.08 -27.49 6.27
CA PRO A 17 -17.75 -28.78 5.98
C PRO A 17 -18.25 -29.50 7.23
N SER A 18 -17.63 -29.35 8.39
CA SER A 18 -18.08 -29.94 9.66
C SER A 18 -19.45 -29.40 10.12
N LEU A 19 -19.83 -28.21 9.63
CA LEU A 19 -21.10 -27.57 9.94
C LEU A 19 -22.23 -27.96 8.94
N HIS A 20 -21.91 -28.68 7.86
CA HIS A 20 -22.92 -29.06 6.85
C HIS A 20 -24.03 -29.99 7.37
N GLY A 21 -23.83 -30.60 8.53
CA GLY A 21 -24.90 -31.38 9.22
C GLY A 21 -25.71 -30.57 10.25
N ARG A 22 -25.34 -29.31 10.50
CA ARG A 22 -25.90 -28.46 11.57
C ARG A 22 -27.07 -27.61 11.10
N GLY A 23 -28.09 -28.26 10.43
CA GLY A 23 -29.30 -27.58 10.02
C GLY A 23 -30.17 -27.02 11.16
N ASP A 24 -29.72 -27.17 12.42
CA ASP A 24 -30.34 -26.62 13.61
C ASP A 24 -29.91 -25.16 13.90
N THR A 25 -28.84 -24.68 13.23
CA THR A 25 -28.31 -23.33 13.47
C THR A 25 -28.82 -22.29 12.47
N ALA A 26 -29.06 -21.07 12.94
CA ALA A 26 -29.48 -19.97 12.03
C ALA A 26 -28.43 -19.70 10.94
N ALA A 27 -27.14 -19.81 11.27
CA ALA A 27 -26.04 -19.62 10.33
C ALA A 27 -26.10 -20.58 9.12
N TYR A 28 -26.61 -21.80 9.31
CA TYR A 28 -26.76 -22.78 8.25
C TYR A 28 -27.68 -22.30 7.11
N HIS A 29 -28.78 -21.64 7.46
CA HIS A 29 -29.79 -21.22 6.50
C HIS A 29 -29.39 -20.02 5.64
N VAL A 30 -28.34 -19.30 6.05
CA VAL A 30 -27.78 -18.14 5.33
C VAL A 30 -26.33 -18.37 4.94
N GLY A 31 -25.85 -19.62 5.01
CA GLY A 31 -24.51 -20.04 4.62
C GLY A 31 -24.49 -20.76 3.27
N LEU A 32 -23.30 -20.93 2.74
CA LEU A 32 -23.00 -21.62 1.47
C LEU A 32 -22.04 -22.79 1.71
N ALA A 33 -22.14 -23.80 0.87
CA ALA A 33 -21.14 -24.88 0.81
C ALA A 33 -19.91 -24.46 0.01
N THR A 34 -20.14 -23.72 -1.10
CA THR A 34 -19.07 -23.14 -1.93
C THR A 34 -19.39 -21.67 -2.21
N ALA A 35 -18.38 -20.85 -2.06
CA ALA A 35 -18.41 -19.41 -2.37
C ALA A 35 -17.06 -19.05 -2.99
N ARG A 36 -16.89 -19.34 -4.30
CA ARG A 36 -15.63 -19.19 -5.03
C ARG A 36 -15.71 -18.01 -5.98
N ASN A 37 -14.73 -17.10 -5.91
CA ASN A 37 -14.64 -15.89 -6.73
C ASN A 37 -15.92 -15.06 -6.68
N ILE A 38 -16.51 -14.98 -5.50
CA ILE A 38 -17.67 -14.14 -5.22
C ILE A 38 -17.42 -13.24 -4.03
N GLU A 39 -18.24 -12.23 -3.90
CA GLU A 39 -18.30 -11.34 -2.74
C GLU A 39 -19.72 -11.35 -2.18
N ILE A 40 -19.82 -11.32 -0.86
CA ILE A 40 -21.08 -11.17 -0.17
C ILE A 40 -21.26 -9.71 0.20
N ALA A 41 -22.37 -9.11 -0.21
CA ALA A 41 -22.71 -7.75 0.18
C ALA A 41 -23.09 -7.67 1.66
N GLY A 42 -22.93 -6.52 2.28
CA GLY A 42 -23.36 -6.24 3.65
C GLY A 42 -24.86 -6.42 3.85
N THR A 43 -25.64 -6.46 2.77
CA THR A 43 -27.08 -6.80 2.76
C THR A 43 -27.36 -8.30 2.59
N GLY A 44 -26.33 -9.13 2.39
CA GLY A 44 -26.45 -10.58 2.27
C GLY A 44 -26.61 -11.12 0.85
N GLY A 45 -26.61 -10.28 -0.19
CA GLY A 45 -26.57 -10.72 -1.59
C GLY A 45 -25.17 -11.24 -1.98
N ALA A 46 -25.09 -12.05 -3.05
CA ALA A 46 -23.84 -12.58 -3.57
C ALA A 46 -23.61 -12.12 -5.01
N SER A 47 -22.43 -11.54 -5.29
CA SER A 47 -22.01 -11.14 -6.64
C SER A 47 -20.67 -11.76 -6.99
N ASN A 48 -20.34 -11.87 -8.29
CA ASN A 48 -18.98 -12.22 -8.67
C ASN A 48 -18.01 -11.13 -8.18
N ARG A 49 -16.77 -11.56 -7.92
CA ARG A 49 -15.72 -10.62 -7.53
C ARG A 49 -15.37 -9.67 -8.66
N PRO A 50 -14.78 -8.52 -8.40
CA PRO A 50 -14.24 -7.66 -9.45
C PRO A 50 -13.16 -8.39 -10.25
N GLY A 51 -12.98 -8.01 -11.52
CA GLY A 51 -11.82 -8.39 -12.30
C GLY A 51 -10.55 -7.73 -11.76
N LEU A 52 -9.41 -8.27 -12.14
CA LEU A 52 -8.09 -7.74 -11.80
C LEU A 52 -7.47 -7.05 -13.03
N GLN A 53 -7.34 -5.74 -12.95
CA GLN A 53 -6.69 -4.94 -13.98
C GLN A 53 -5.17 -5.05 -13.83
N PHE A 54 -4.47 -5.27 -14.93
CA PHE A 54 -3.01 -5.24 -14.96
C PHE A 54 -2.49 -3.81 -14.79
N VAL A 55 -1.59 -3.60 -13.83
CA VAL A 55 -0.94 -2.32 -13.55
C VAL A 55 0.48 -2.29 -14.09
N GLY A 56 1.21 -3.37 -13.88
CA GLY A 56 2.58 -3.49 -14.38
C GLY A 56 3.35 -4.63 -13.75
N PRO A 57 4.51 -4.98 -14.31
CA PRO A 57 5.38 -6.01 -13.74
C PRO A 57 6.11 -5.49 -12.50
N CYS A 58 6.31 -6.36 -11.51
CA CYS A 58 7.28 -6.12 -10.46
C CYS A 58 8.70 -6.10 -11.03
N LYS A 59 9.67 -5.55 -10.28
CA LYS A 59 11.08 -5.64 -10.69
C LYS A 59 11.68 -7.02 -10.44
N THR A 60 11.22 -7.73 -9.41
CA THR A 60 11.77 -9.04 -9.00
C THR A 60 10.82 -10.17 -9.37
N HIS A 61 11.33 -11.13 -10.14
CA HIS A 61 10.59 -12.30 -10.62
C HIS A 61 11.13 -13.65 -10.09
N THR A 62 12.24 -13.65 -9.36
CA THR A 62 12.90 -14.87 -8.85
C THR A 62 11.98 -15.69 -7.93
N ASP A 63 12.04 -17.00 -8.02
CA ASP A 63 11.29 -17.90 -7.15
C ASP A 63 11.76 -17.81 -5.68
N GLY A 64 10.83 -17.97 -4.75
CA GLY A 64 11.08 -17.97 -3.31
C GLY A 64 11.08 -16.61 -2.63
N SER A 65 10.89 -15.52 -3.37
CA SER A 65 10.91 -14.15 -2.83
C SER A 65 9.78 -13.32 -3.44
N SER A 66 8.93 -12.74 -2.62
CA SER A 66 7.84 -11.88 -3.08
C SER A 66 8.07 -10.43 -2.69
N PRO A 67 7.93 -9.47 -3.61
CA PRO A 67 7.81 -8.08 -3.24
C PRO A 67 6.59 -7.87 -2.34
N ARG A 68 6.65 -6.88 -1.47
CA ARG A 68 5.54 -6.47 -0.61
C ARG A 68 5.01 -5.12 -1.04
N LEU A 69 3.69 -5.01 -1.06
CA LEU A 69 3.00 -3.73 -1.27
C LEU A 69 2.73 -3.05 0.05
N ILE A 70 2.99 -1.75 0.11
CA ILE A 70 2.71 -0.88 1.27
C ILE A 70 1.97 0.34 0.75
N GLU A 71 0.89 0.71 1.42
CA GLU A 71 0.13 1.93 1.15
C GLU A 71 0.89 3.17 1.64
N PHE A 72 0.78 4.27 0.90
CA PHE A 72 1.25 5.59 1.31
C PHE A 72 0.24 6.64 0.89
N GLN A 73 -0.36 7.32 1.85
CA GLN A 73 -1.39 8.31 1.61
C GLN A 73 -0.98 9.68 2.15
N PHE A 74 -0.68 10.62 1.25
CA PHE A 74 -0.42 12.00 1.63
C PHE A 74 -1.73 12.78 1.81
N LYS A 75 -2.61 12.66 0.83
CA LYS A 75 -3.98 13.20 0.82
C LYS A 75 -4.84 12.35 -0.12
N THR A 76 -6.14 12.51 -0.08
CA THR A 76 -7.08 11.71 -0.88
C THR A 76 -6.84 11.77 -2.40
N SER A 77 -6.24 12.84 -2.92
CA SER A 77 -5.87 12.97 -4.35
C SER A 77 -4.44 12.50 -4.67
N ASP A 78 -3.60 12.27 -3.67
CA ASP A 78 -2.21 11.84 -3.81
C ASP A 78 -1.94 10.61 -2.95
N GLN A 79 -2.29 9.47 -3.48
CA GLN A 79 -2.13 8.16 -2.88
C GLN A 79 -1.17 7.32 -3.74
N TYR A 80 -0.44 6.43 -3.09
CA TYR A 80 0.58 5.61 -3.72
C TYR A 80 0.56 4.20 -3.15
N ILE A 81 0.88 3.23 -3.98
CA ILE A 81 1.34 1.91 -3.55
C ILE A 81 2.85 1.86 -3.73
N LEU A 82 3.53 1.46 -2.68
CA LEU A 82 4.98 1.26 -2.67
C LEU A 82 5.26 -0.23 -2.83
N GLU A 83 5.97 -0.59 -3.90
CA GLU A 83 6.51 -1.94 -4.11
C GLU A 83 7.88 -2.01 -3.46
N PHE A 84 8.01 -2.73 -2.34
CA PHE A 84 9.30 -3.05 -1.72
C PHE A 84 9.78 -4.42 -2.19
N GLY A 85 10.99 -4.46 -2.71
CA GLY A 85 11.64 -5.68 -3.16
C GLY A 85 13.10 -5.75 -2.70
N ASP A 86 13.93 -6.54 -3.40
CA ASP A 86 15.33 -6.76 -3.03
C ASP A 86 16.18 -5.52 -3.23
N ALA A 87 16.49 -4.85 -2.14
CA ALA A 87 17.26 -3.60 -2.09
C ALA A 87 16.66 -2.44 -2.93
N TYR A 88 15.34 -2.45 -3.18
CA TYR A 88 14.67 -1.36 -3.90
C TYR A 88 13.27 -1.07 -3.37
N MET A 89 12.78 0.11 -3.73
CA MET A 89 11.38 0.53 -3.65
C MET A 89 10.97 1.18 -4.97
N ARG A 90 9.77 0.86 -5.48
CA ARG A 90 9.11 1.51 -6.61
C ARG A 90 7.80 2.11 -6.18
N VAL A 91 7.33 3.07 -6.94
CA VAL A 91 6.11 3.83 -6.63
C VAL A 91 5.08 3.62 -7.73
N ILE A 92 3.86 3.27 -7.34
CA ILE A 92 2.70 3.10 -8.21
C ILE A 92 1.70 4.21 -7.89
N ARG A 93 1.19 4.87 -8.92
CA ARG A 93 0.17 5.92 -8.84
C ARG A 93 -0.66 5.93 -10.12
N ASN A 94 -1.96 6.19 -10.00
CA ASN A 94 -2.87 6.27 -11.15
C ASN A 94 -2.71 5.06 -12.10
N ASP A 95 -2.76 3.87 -11.53
CA ASP A 95 -2.71 2.58 -12.25
C ASP A 95 -1.43 2.29 -13.04
N GLY A 96 -0.35 2.97 -12.72
CA GLY A 96 0.95 2.73 -13.35
C GLY A 96 2.12 3.02 -12.41
N HIS A 97 3.29 2.49 -12.75
CA HIS A 97 4.51 2.88 -12.06
C HIS A 97 4.84 4.34 -12.37
N VAL A 98 5.29 5.06 -11.37
CA VAL A 98 5.82 6.41 -11.55
C VAL A 98 7.10 6.34 -12.36
N VAL A 99 7.20 7.20 -13.37
CA VAL A 99 8.37 7.32 -14.23
C VAL A 99 9.07 8.66 -14.01
N GLU A 100 10.36 8.69 -14.34
CA GLU A 100 11.15 9.92 -14.33
C GLU A 100 10.84 10.78 -15.57
N SER A 101 11.55 11.88 -15.72
CA SER A 101 11.37 12.76 -16.89
C SER A 101 11.63 12.03 -18.20
N THR A 102 10.73 12.21 -19.16
CA THR A 102 10.81 11.59 -20.49
C THR A 102 12.01 12.06 -21.30
N LYS A 103 12.54 11.17 -22.13
CA LYS A 103 13.55 11.48 -23.17
C LYS A 103 12.94 11.26 -24.53
N THR A 104 13.12 12.21 -25.41
CA THR A 104 12.62 12.09 -26.79
C THR A 104 13.39 11.03 -27.56
N ILE A 105 12.68 10.13 -28.21
CA ILE A 105 13.24 9.16 -29.14
C ILE A 105 13.40 9.82 -30.50
N SER A 106 14.58 9.71 -31.08
CA SER A 106 14.90 10.21 -32.42
C SER A 106 15.14 9.10 -33.45
N GLY A 107 15.10 7.85 -33.04
CA GLY A 107 15.26 6.68 -33.91
C GLY A 107 15.08 5.37 -33.15
N ALA A 108 14.61 4.34 -33.86
CA ALA A 108 14.62 2.96 -33.38
C ALA A 108 14.87 2.03 -34.59
N THR A 109 15.67 0.98 -34.40
CA THR A 109 16.04 0.06 -35.49
C THR A 109 15.10 -1.14 -35.53
N ALA A 110 14.60 -1.48 -36.73
CA ALA A 110 13.91 -2.73 -36.99
C ALA A 110 14.94 -3.87 -37.13
N ALA A 111 15.55 -4.28 -36.05
CA ALA A 111 16.65 -5.25 -35.99
C ALA A 111 16.56 -6.09 -34.69
N ALA A 112 17.39 -7.12 -34.59
CA ALA A 112 17.60 -7.90 -33.39
C ALA A 112 19.05 -7.69 -32.89
N PRO A 113 19.25 -6.96 -31.78
CA PRO A 113 18.28 -6.29 -30.93
C PRO A 113 17.70 -4.99 -31.50
N VAL A 114 16.57 -4.56 -30.99
CA VAL A 114 16.05 -3.19 -31.23
C VAL A 114 16.97 -2.21 -30.51
N VAL A 115 17.55 -1.24 -31.25
CA VAL A 115 18.36 -0.15 -30.70
C VAL A 115 17.57 1.15 -30.76
N VAL A 116 17.34 1.77 -29.61
CA VAL A 116 16.66 3.06 -29.49
C VAL A 116 17.68 4.19 -29.39
N THR A 117 17.47 5.25 -30.14
CA THR A 117 18.28 6.48 -30.10
C THR A 117 17.54 7.56 -29.33
N ALA A 118 18.10 8.02 -28.22
CA ALA A 118 17.62 9.12 -27.40
C ALA A 118 18.81 9.92 -26.87
N THR A 119 18.98 11.15 -27.33
CA THR A 119 20.16 11.97 -27.01
C THR A 119 20.30 12.23 -25.50
N ALA A 120 21.50 11.97 -24.97
CA ALA A 120 21.86 12.19 -23.56
C ALA A 120 20.80 11.62 -22.59
N HIS A 121 20.36 10.38 -22.85
CA HIS A 121 19.28 9.75 -22.07
C HIS A 121 19.63 9.53 -20.59
N GLY A 122 20.90 9.31 -20.22
CA GLY A 122 21.34 9.15 -18.83
C GLY A 122 20.97 7.83 -18.19
N TYR A 123 20.48 6.84 -18.96
CA TYR A 123 20.13 5.52 -18.45
C TYR A 123 21.36 4.65 -18.22
N SER A 124 21.23 3.66 -17.35
CA SER A 124 22.22 2.63 -17.06
C SER A 124 21.74 1.26 -17.54
N ASN A 125 22.67 0.33 -17.83
CA ASN A 125 22.29 -1.04 -18.09
C ASN A 125 21.56 -1.62 -16.87
N GLY A 126 20.42 -2.28 -17.11
CA GLY A 126 19.53 -2.77 -16.08
C GLY A 126 18.42 -1.80 -15.64
N ASP A 127 18.45 -0.53 -16.09
CA ASP A 127 17.32 0.36 -15.91
C ASP A 127 16.10 -0.14 -16.68
N GLU A 128 14.92 -0.01 -16.10
CA GLU A 128 13.67 -0.30 -16.78
C GLU A 128 13.10 0.99 -17.38
N VAL A 129 12.76 0.96 -18.66
CA VAL A 129 12.22 2.10 -19.39
C VAL A 129 10.84 1.78 -19.95
N TYR A 130 9.94 2.76 -19.88
CA TYR A 130 8.61 2.76 -20.49
C TYR A 130 8.65 3.60 -21.75
N ILE A 131 8.20 3.04 -22.87
CA ILE A 131 8.23 3.69 -24.19
C ILE A 131 6.80 3.97 -24.64
N THR A 132 6.57 5.16 -25.16
CA THR A 132 5.24 5.59 -25.64
C THR A 132 5.34 6.49 -26.86
N ALA A 133 4.22 6.62 -27.57
CA ALA A 133 4.00 7.59 -28.65
C ALA A 133 5.01 7.50 -29.82
N VAL A 134 5.61 6.36 -30.06
CA VAL A 134 6.42 6.10 -31.24
C VAL A 134 5.51 5.96 -32.45
N VAL A 135 5.84 6.62 -33.53
CA VAL A 135 5.13 6.55 -34.83
C VAL A 135 5.92 5.64 -35.78
N GLY A 136 5.24 4.73 -36.43
CA GLY A 136 5.82 3.67 -37.24
C GLY A 136 6.01 2.39 -36.47
N MET A 137 7.05 2.28 -35.67
CA MET A 137 7.34 1.11 -34.83
C MET A 137 6.43 1.08 -33.57
N THR A 138 5.12 0.95 -33.79
CA THR A 138 4.13 0.98 -32.71
C THR A 138 4.19 -0.24 -31.78
N GLU A 139 4.87 -1.30 -32.17
CA GLU A 139 5.04 -2.55 -31.44
C GLU A 139 5.82 -2.37 -30.12
N ILE A 140 6.55 -1.26 -29.97
CA ILE A 140 7.24 -0.93 -28.72
C ILE A 140 6.47 0.06 -27.84
N ASN A 141 5.33 0.56 -28.28
CA ASN A 141 4.52 1.51 -27.50
C ASN A 141 3.82 0.84 -26.33
N ASP A 142 3.67 1.62 -25.26
CA ASP A 142 2.99 1.27 -24.01
C ASP A 142 3.56 0.00 -23.37
N GLN A 143 4.86 -0.21 -23.57
CA GLN A 143 5.59 -1.37 -23.06
C GLN A 143 6.82 -0.94 -22.28
N ARG A 144 7.29 -1.89 -21.45
CA ARG A 144 8.48 -1.73 -20.63
C ARG A 144 9.57 -2.68 -21.07
N PHE A 145 10.77 -2.15 -21.09
CA PHE A 145 11.97 -2.89 -21.49
C PHE A 145 13.11 -2.62 -20.52
N VAL A 146 14.07 -3.52 -20.47
CA VAL A 146 15.30 -3.31 -19.73
C VAL A 146 16.37 -2.80 -20.68
N VAL A 147 17.10 -1.79 -20.25
CA VAL A 147 18.18 -1.16 -21.00
C VAL A 147 19.41 -2.06 -21.01
N ALA A 148 19.95 -2.35 -22.19
CA ALA A 148 21.21 -3.05 -22.38
C ALA A 148 22.16 -2.28 -23.29
N ASN A 149 23.43 -2.59 -23.26
CA ASN A 149 24.50 -2.09 -24.14
C ASN A 149 24.43 -0.57 -24.42
N LYS A 150 24.12 0.20 -23.37
CA LYS A 150 23.92 1.63 -23.45
C LYS A 150 25.17 2.38 -23.92
N THR A 151 24.99 3.40 -24.75
CA THR A 151 25.96 4.46 -25.03
C THR A 151 25.47 5.78 -24.41
N THR A 152 26.06 6.90 -24.77
CA THR A 152 25.54 8.21 -24.35
C THR A 152 24.19 8.55 -24.96
N ASN A 153 23.92 8.06 -26.18
CA ASN A 153 22.75 8.43 -26.97
C ASN A 153 21.93 7.25 -27.48
N THR A 154 22.34 6.00 -27.24
CA THR A 154 21.63 4.81 -27.70
C THR A 154 21.58 3.74 -26.62
N PHE A 155 20.57 2.89 -26.65
CA PHE A 155 20.45 1.71 -25.81
C PHE A 155 19.68 0.62 -26.54
N GLU A 156 19.97 -0.63 -26.19
CA GLU A 156 19.28 -1.80 -26.69
C GLU A 156 18.11 -2.15 -25.75
N LEU A 157 17.07 -2.75 -26.33
CA LEU A 157 15.90 -3.22 -25.58
C LEU A 157 16.02 -4.72 -25.32
N THR A 158 15.88 -5.12 -24.05
CA THR A 158 15.79 -6.52 -23.66
C THR A 158 14.49 -6.78 -22.89
N HIS A 159 14.06 -8.03 -22.89
CA HIS A 159 12.85 -8.48 -22.22
C HIS A 159 13.06 -8.50 -20.70
N GLN A 160 12.07 -7.97 -19.94
CA GLN A 160 12.17 -7.79 -18.48
C GLN A 160 12.43 -9.09 -17.69
N VAL A 161 11.88 -10.20 -18.12
CA VAL A 161 11.91 -11.48 -17.38
C VAL A 161 13.02 -12.38 -17.86
N THR A 162 13.17 -12.54 -19.17
CA THR A 162 14.15 -13.46 -19.76
C THR A 162 15.51 -12.81 -19.97
N GLY A 163 15.56 -11.49 -20.08
CA GLY A 163 16.77 -10.75 -20.44
C GLY A 163 17.17 -10.90 -21.91
N ASP A 164 16.34 -11.59 -22.70
CA ASP A 164 16.59 -11.78 -24.14
C ASP A 164 16.45 -10.47 -24.90
N ASP A 165 17.22 -10.33 -25.96
CA ASP A 165 17.12 -9.19 -26.89
C ASP A 165 15.74 -9.14 -27.53
N ILE A 166 15.20 -7.94 -27.67
CA ILE A 166 13.95 -7.73 -28.42
C ILE A 166 14.25 -7.82 -29.91
N ASP A 167 13.71 -8.84 -30.56
CA ASP A 167 13.80 -9.01 -32.02
C ASP A 167 12.75 -8.11 -32.70
N GLY A 168 13.21 -6.99 -33.23
CA GLY A 168 12.41 -6.05 -34.01
C GLY A 168 12.50 -6.25 -35.50
N SER A 169 13.05 -7.35 -36.00
CA SER A 169 13.24 -7.57 -37.46
C SER A 169 11.92 -7.62 -38.24
N ALA A 170 10.83 -7.98 -37.57
CA ALA A 170 9.47 -7.99 -38.12
C ALA A 170 8.65 -6.75 -37.74
N PHE A 171 9.21 -5.80 -36.99
CA PHE A 171 8.49 -4.60 -36.58
C PHE A 171 8.40 -3.59 -37.70
N THR A 172 7.36 -2.77 -37.63
CA THR A 172 7.21 -1.62 -38.54
C THR A 172 8.40 -0.67 -38.38
N ALA A 173 8.88 -0.09 -39.47
CA ALA A 173 10.01 0.81 -39.39
C ALA A 173 9.65 2.07 -38.59
N TYR A 174 10.56 2.52 -37.74
CA TYR A 174 10.41 3.80 -37.04
C TYR A 174 10.25 4.95 -38.01
N SER A 175 9.27 5.79 -37.81
CA SER A 175 9.00 6.98 -38.65
C SER A 175 9.33 8.28 -37.92
N SER A 176 8.78 8.48 -36.71
CA SER A 176 9.00 9.71 -35.97
C SER A 176 8.48 9.59 -34.52
N ALA A 177 8.70 10.62 -33.72
CA ALA A 177 8.17 10.82 -32.38
C ALA A 177 8.57 9.71 -31.40
N GLY A 178 7.91 9.68 -30.24
CA GLY A 178 8.14 8.74 -29.16
C GLY A 178 8.96 9.29 -28.01
N THR A 179 8.68 8.76 -26.85
CA THR A 179 9.40 9.07 -25.61
C THR A 179 9.76 7.79 -24.87
N ALA A 180 10.89 7.82 -24.17
CA ALA A 180 11.29 6.81 -23.19
C ALA A 180 11.43 7.47 -21.82
N ALA A 181 10.94 6.80 -20.79
CA ALA A 181 11.06 7.27 -19.41
C ALA A 181 11.50 6.12 -18.49
N ARG A 182 12.49 6.37 -17.64
CA ARG A 182 12.95 5.37 -16.67
C ARG A 182 11.90 5.20 -15.57
N VAL A 183 11.61 3.96 -15.18
CA VAL A 183 10.77 3.65 -14.03
C VAL A 183 11.49 4.10 -12.76
N TYR A 184 10.84 4.98 -11.98
CA TYR A 184 11.42 5.50 -10.76
C TYR A 184 11.69 4.37 -9.77
N THR A 185 12.92 4.29 -9.30
CA THR A 185 13.36 3.25 -8.36
C THR A 185 14.27 3.87 -7.30
N LEU A 186 13.91 3.75 -6.04
CA LEU A 186 14.70 4.16 -4.89
C LEU A 186 15.44 2.95 -4.32
N THR A 187 16.75 3.08 -4.06
CA THR A 187 17.52 2.05 -3.39
C THR A 187 17.18 2.00 -1.91
N THR A 188 16.99 0.79 -1.38
CA THR A 188 16.73 0.53 0.04
C THR A 188 17.74 -0.47 0.59
N PRO A 189 17.97 -0.56 1.91
CA PRO A 189 18.87 -1.54 2.49
C PRO A 189 18.25 -2.93 2.69
N TYR A 190 16.92 -3.07 2.51
CA TYR A 190 16.19 -4.25 2.90
C TYR A 190 16.38 -5.40 1.91
N ALA A 191 16.84 -6.55 2.40
CA ALA A 191 16.84 -7.78 1.61
C ALA A 191 15.40 -8.29 1.44
N ILE A 192 15.12 -8.97 0.33
CA ILE A 192 13.76 -9.44 0.00
C ILE A 192 13.15 -10.33 1.10
N ALA A 193 13.95 -11.11 1.79
CA ALA A 193 13.50 -12.00 2.88
C ALA A 193 13.00 -11.21 4.11
N ASP A 194 13.48 -9.97 4.28
CA ASP A 194 13.19 -9.12 5.43
C ASP A 194 12.02 -8.17 5.17
N VAL A 195 11.72 -7.91 3.90
CA VAL A 195 10.63 -6.99 3.48
C VAL A 195 9.27 -7.31 4.15
N PRO A 196 8.84 -8.57 4.35
CA PRO A 196 7.58 -8.89 5.03
C PRO A 196 7.51 -8.42 6.49
N ARG A 197 8.66 -8.22 7.14
CA ARG A 197 8.76 -7.80 8.55
C ARG A 197 8.86 -6.29 8.75
N ILE A 198 8.94 -5.50 7.68
CA ILE A 198 8.94 -4.03 7.78
C ILE A 198 7.63 -3.58 8.44
N LYS A 199 7.74 -2.82 9.52
CA LYS A 199 6.62 -2.11 10.16
C LYS A 199 6.75 -0.62 9.88
N PHE A 200 5.63 0.04 9.79
CA PHE A 200 5.63 1.45 9.46
C PHE A 200 4.52 2.21 10.18
N VAL A 201 4.72 3.49 10.29
CA VAL A 201 3.70 4.47 10.65
C VAL A 201 3.93 5.71 9.81
N GLN A 202 2.86 6.28 9.29
CA GLN A 202 2.91 7.47 8.44
C GLN A 202 2.35 8.69 9.16
N SER A 203 2.96 9.83 8.91
CA SER A 203 2.45 11.15 9.25
C SER A 203 2.73 12.10 8.10
N ALA A 204 1.69 12.57 7.41
CA ALA A 204 1.78 13.39 6.21
C ALA A 204 2.74 12.81 5.14
N ASP A 205 3.77 13.55 4.73
CA ASP A 205 4.75 13.14 3.72
C ASP A 205 5.89 12.26 4.25
N VAL A 206 5.86 11.87 5.52
CA VAL A 206 6.92 11.09 6.17
C VAL A 206 6.38 9.76 6.69
N MET A 207 7.01 8.69 6.28
CA MET A 207 6.75 7.33 6.79
C MET A 207 7.97 6.83 7.56
N THR A 208 7.79 6.53 8.84
CA THR A 208 8.84 5.90 9.65
C THR A 208 8.78 4.39 9.47
N LEU A 209 9.92 3.80 9.12
CA LEU A 209 10.09 2.36 8.92
C LEU A 209 10.92 1.77 10.07
N ALA A 210 10.46 0.65 10.62
CA ALA A 210 11.14 -0.12 11.66
C ALA A 210 11.30 -1.58 11.24
N HIS A 211 12.48 -2.14 11.51
CA HIS A 211 12.79 -3.55 11.29
C HIS A 211 13.86 -3.99 12.30
N PRO A 212 13.78 -5.16 12.95
CA PRO A 212 14.70 -5.54 14.03
C PRO A 212 16.17 -5.71 13.60
N ASP A 213 16.44 -5.85 12.30
CA ASP A 213 17.79 -6.05 11.77
C ASP A 213 18.37 -4.82 11.05
N TYR A 214 17.56 -3.76 10.87
CA TYR A 214 17.97 -2.51 10.19
C TYR A 214 17.74 -1.30 11.10
N ASP A 215 18.58 -0.29 10.97
CA ASP A 215 18.37 0.98 11.66
C ASP A 215 17.05 1.62 11.22
N PRO A 216 16.27 2.20 12.15
CA PRO A 216 15.03 2.90 11.82
C PRO A 216 15.26 4.00 10.78
N ARG A 217 14.35 4.11 9.83
CA ARG A 217 14.47 5.04 8.70
C ARG A 217 13.21 5.86 8.52
N GLU A 218 13.37 7.01 7.92
CA GLU A 218 12.28 7.83 7.41
C GLU A 218 12.31 7.85 5.89
N LEU A 219 11.16 7.48 5.31
CA LEU A 219 10.87 7.64 3.90
C LEU A 219 10.09 8.93 3.73
N THR A 220 10.68 9.92 3.10
CA THR A 220 10.09 11.25 2.89
C THR A 220 9.79 11.46 1.42
N ARG A 221 8.55 11.88 1.13
CA ARG A 221 8.10 12.26 -0.20
C ARG A 221 8.22 13.78 -0.40
N THR A 222 8.84 14.21 -1.48
CA THR A 222 8.87 15.62 -1.90
C THR A 222 8.21 15.83 -3.27
N GLY A 223 7.89 14.76 -3.97
CA GLY A 223 7.22 14.77 -5.27
C GLY A 223 6.87 13.35 -5.71
N HIS A 224 6.17 13.19 -6.84
CA HIS A 224 5.75 11.86 -7.32
C HIS A 224 6.95 10.94 -7.59
N SER A 225 8.00 11.47 -8.22
CA SER A 225 9.27 10.77 -8.49
C SER A 225 10.44 11.30 -7.65
N SER A 226 10.16 11.85 -6.46
CA SER A 226 11.19 12.42 -5.58
C SER A 226 10.94 11.95 -4.15
N TRP A 227 11.70 10.94 -3.77
CA TRP A 227 11.63 10.27 -2.46
C TRP A 227 13.02 10.13 -1.87
N THR A 228 13.14 10.23 -0.58
CA THR A 228 14.39 10.00 0.15
C THR A 228 14.16 9.02 1.27
N LEU A 229 15.12 8.11 1.47
CA LEU A 229 15.14 7.17 2.59
C LEU A 229 16.38 7.45 3.45
N SER A 230 16.20 8.12 4.57
CA SER A 230 17.26 8.48 5.50
C SER A 230 17.23 7.63 6.77
N THR A 231 18.39 7.38 7.34
CA THR A 231 18.46 6.81 8.70
C THR A 231 17.98 7.86 9.70
N LEU A 232 17.19 7.43 10.67
CA LEU A 232 16.62 8.29 11.69
C LEU A 232 17.71 8.72 12.68
N ASP A 233 17.85 10.02 12.90
CA ASP A 233 18.75 10.56 13.92
C ASP A 233 17.95 10.82 15.21
N PHE A 234 18.45 10.29 16.33
CA PHE A 234 17.75 10.35 17.63
C PHE A 234 18.28 11.51 18.47
N VAL A 235 18.04 12.71 17.98
CA VAL A 235 18.40 13.98 18.64
C VAL A 235 17.17 14.90 18.70
N PRO A 236 17.19 15.95 19.56
CA PRO A 236 16.18 16.99 19.52
C PRO A 236 16.05 17.62 18.14
N ASP A 237 14.85 17.99 17.74
CA ASP A 237 14.60 18.67 16.47
C ASP A 237 15.11 20.10 16.47
N ILE A 238 15.13 20.77 17.64
CA ILE A 238 15.78 22.08 17.79
C ILE A 238 17.28 21.96 17.75
N ILE A 239 17.90 22.75 16.87
CA ILE A 239 19.35 22.79 16.73
C ILE A 239 19.97 23.40 17.98
N HIS A 240 21.00 22.77 18.52
CA HIS A 240 21.77 23.28 19.65
C HIS A 240 22.53 24.57 19.34
N PRO A 241 22.85 25.45 20.34
CA PRO A 241 23.72 26.60 20.17
C PRO A 241 25.09 26.23 19.60
N THR A 242 25.67 27.11 18.81
CA THR A 242 26.97 26.89 18.17
C THR A 242 28.03 27.86 18.70
N ALA A 243 29.31 27.55 18.50
CA ALA A 243 30.42 28.42 18.84
C ALA A 243 30.33 28.97 20.28
N VAL A 244 30.03 28.10 21.24
CA VAL A 244 29.98 28.48 22.66
C VAL A 244 31.39 28.84 23.12
N THR A 245 31.53 30.03 23.67
CA THR A 245 32.81 30.55 24.16
C THR A 245 32.64 31.17 25.55
N ILE A 246 33.75 31.30 26.27
CA ILE A 246 33.79 31.90 27.60
C ILE A 246 34.88 32.95 27.65
N THR A 247 34.55 34.08 28.28
CA THR A 247 35.52 35.09 28.67
C THR A 247 35.61 35.09 30.19
N VAL A 248 36.75 34.75 30.72
CA VAL A 248 37.02 34.71 32.18
C VAL A 248 37.44 36.08 32.66
N ASP A 249 36.84 36.55 33.73
CA ASP A 249 37.24 37.76 34.42
C ASP A 249 38.05 37.38 35.66
N GLY A 250 39.32 37.66 35.61
CA GLY A 250 40.30 37.30 36.63
C GLY A 250 41.10 36.03 36.29
N ALA A 251 42.35 36.00 36.66
CA ALA A 251 43.33 35.04 36.18
C ALA A 251 44.14 34.32 37.25
N ASP A 252 43.57 33.88 38.36
CA ASP A 252 44.26 33.03 39.31
C ASP A 252 44.27 31.53 38.94
N ASN A 253 43.41 31.16 37.99
CA ASN A 253 43.27 29.77 37.48
C ASN A 253 43.04 28.73 38.62
N SER A 254 42.45 29.13 39.72
CA SER A 254 42.31 28.27 40.91
C SER A 254 41.17 27.28 40.83
N VAL A 255 40.18 27.53 39.95
CA VAL A 255 38.97 26.70 39.81
C VAL A 255 38.68 26.48 38.34
N THR A 256 38.33 25.24 37.99
CA THR A 256 37.85 24.87 36.61
C THR A 256 36.36 24.92 36.56
N TYR A 257 35.82 25.64 35.57
CA TYR A 257 34.40 25.74 35.26
C TYR A 257 34.11 25.07 33.92
N LYS A 258 33.00 24.34 33.86
CA LYS A 258 32.41 23.83 32.63
C LYS A 258 30.99 24.38 32.48
N TYR A 259 30.72 25.03 31.34
CA TYR A 259 29.37 25.58 31.07
C TYR A 259 28.75 24.86 29.90
N PHE A 260 27.40 24.70 30.01
CA PHE A 260 26.56 24.08 29.00
C PHE A 260 25.45 25.09 28.68
N VAL A 261 25.18 25.30 27.39
CA VAL A 261 24.12 26.20 26.91
C VAL A 261 23.19 25.40 26.04
N THR A 262 21.91 25.41 26.35
CA THR A 262 20.85 24.78 25.56
C THR A 262 19.90 25.83 25.00
N ALA A 263 19.20 25.50 23.92
CA ALA A 263 18.15 26.33 23.33
C ALA A 263 16.77 25.71 23.59
N ILE A 264 15.76 26.56 23.77
CA ILE A 264 14.36 26.13 23.96
C ILE A 264 13.58 26.54 22.72
N ASP A 265 12.94 25.57 22.06
CA ASP A 265 12.10 25.79 20.89
C ASP A 265 10.85 26.61 21.27
N LYS A 266 10.52 27.59 20.42
CA LYS A 266 9.40 28.51 20.68
C LYS A 266 8.01 27.89 20.51
N ASP A 267 7.89 26.86 19.67
CA ASP A 267 6.63 26.27 19.29
C ASP A 267 6.33 25.01 20.13
N THR A 268 7.34 24.18 20.37
CA THR A 268 7.18 22.91 21.11
C THR A 268 7.62 22.97 22.57
N GLY A 269 8.48 23.95 22.94
CA GLY A 269 9.13 23.98 24.24
C GLY A 269 10.24 22.93 24.40
N GLU A 270 10.61 22.23 23.33
CA GLU A 270 11.68 21.23 23.35
C GLU A 270 13.03 21.87 23.70
N GLU A 271 13.81 21.21 24.53
CA GLU A 271 15.14 21.64 24.91
C GLU A 271 16.19 20.92 24.06
N SER A 272 17.07 21.69 23.41
CA SER A 272 18.17 21.16 22.61
C SER A 272 19.21 20.44 23.47
N LEU A 273 20.04 19.61 22.82
CA LEU A 273 21.30 19.22 23.42
C LEU A 273 22.16 20.48 23.70
N PRO A 274 23.13 20.42 24.63
CA PRO A 274 24.02 21.52 24.87
C PRO A 274 24.79 21.94 23.63
N GLY A 275 25.14 23.22 23.52
CA GLY A 275 25.88 23.82 22.40
C GLY A 275 27.28 23.26 22.21
N ILE A 276 27.74 23.20 20.95
CA ILE A 276 29.04 22.66 20.59
C ILE A 276 30.12 23.78 20.61
N THR A 277 31.33 23.41 20.98
CA THR A 277 32.52 24.24 20.85
C THR A 277 33.12 24.10 19.44
N THR A 278 34.10 24.93 19.13
CA THR A 278 34.84 24.84 17.86
C THR A 278 36.04 23.88 17.92
N THR A 279 36.32 23.30 19.10
CA THR A 279 37.48 22.42 19.30
C THR A 279 37.20 21.06 18.65
N THR A 280 38.12 20.60 17.82
CA THR A 280 38.01 19.31 17.12
C THR A 280 39.30 18.53 17.23
N HIS A 281 39.20 17.21 17.37
CA HIS A 281 40.36 16.30 17.39
C HIS A 281 40.23 15.29 16.23
N THR A 282 41.32 15.11 15.49
CA THR A 282 41.33 14.11 14.39
C THR A 282 41.50 12.71 14.98
N ILE A 283 40.63 11.79 14.52
CA ILE A 283 40.69 10.38 14.89
C ILE A 283 41.79 9.70 14.07
N THR A 284 42.67 8.96 14.75
CA THR A 284 43.74 8.17 14.14
C THR A 284 43.50 6.66 14.30
N GLY A 285 42.52 6.26 15.05
CA GLY A 285 42.14 4.87 15.20
C GLY A 285 40.87 4.68 16.03
N VAL A 286 40.14 3.62 15.74
CA VAL A 286 39.03 3.15 16.56
C VAL A 286 39.07 1.63 16.62
N THR A 287 38.94 1.05 17.80
CA THR A 287 38.94 -0.39 17.99
C THR A 287 37.54 -0.99 17.74
N ALA A 288 37.48 -2.16 17.11
CA ALA A 288 36.26 -3.01 17.09
C ALA A 288 36.25 -3.84 18.39
N ALA A 289 35.76 -3.24 19.47
CA ALA A 289 35.79 -3.80 20.82
C ALA A 289 34.58 -3.37 21.65
N ASN A 290 34.40 -3.94 22.82
CA ASN A 290 33.37 -3.58 23.78
C ASN A 290 34.03 -3.24 25.15
N PRO A 291 34.10 -1.94 25.58
CA PRO A 291 33.71 -0.76 24.81
C PRO A 291 34.66 -0.41 23.66
N ALA A 292 34.19 0.35 22.69
CA ALA A 292 35.02 0.92 21.64
C ALA A 292 36.01 1.92 22.20
N VAL A 293 37.28 1.87 21.75
CA VAL A 293 38.33 2.83 22.14
C VAL A 293 38.69 3.69 20.93
N VAL A 294 38.60 5.00 21.08
CA VAL A 294 38.98 6.02 20.09
C VAL A 294 40.39 6.55 20.41
N THR A 295 41.21 6.68 19.38
CA THR A 295 42.56 7.29 19.45
C THR A 295 42.58 8.58 18.64
N THR A 296 43.07 9.65 19.20
CA THR A 296 43.21 10.97 18.54
C THR A 296 44.66 11.29 18.22
N ASN A 297 44.90 12.22 17.30
CA ASN A 297 46.22 12.65 16.87
C ASN A 297 46.96 13.52 17.86
N ALA A 298 46.28 14.12 18.83
CA ALA A 298 46.84 15.01 19.84
C ALA A 298 46.04 14.87 21.15
N GLY A 299 46.57 15.44 22.23
CA GLY A 299 45.88 15.47 23.51
C GLY A 299 44.52 16.14 23.41
N HIS A 300 43.49 15.47 23.92
CA HIS A 300 42.08 15.90 23.80
C HIS A 300 41.53 16.55 25.06
N ASN A 301 42.22 16.44 26.21
CA ASN A 301 41.79 17.00 27.50
C ASN A 301 40.35 16.62 27.93
N LEU A 302 39.80 15.51 27.37
CA LEU A 302 38.49 14.99 27.73
C LEU A 302 38.59 14.22 29.03
N GLU A 303 37.50 14.29 29.82
CA GLU A 303 37.37 13.60 31.10
C GLU A 303 36.24 12.55 31.03
N SER A 304 36.25 11.59 31.95
CA SER A 304 35.15 10.64 32.12
C SER A 304 33.84 11.36 32.37
N GLY A 305 32.82 10.98 31.59
CA GLY A 305 31.52 11.60 31.63
C GLY A 305 31.30 12.77 30.67
N ASP A 306 32.38 13.24 30.00
CA ASP A 306 32.24 14.24 28.94
C ASP A 306 31.47 13.65 27.75
N ILE A 307 30.74 14.50 27.07
CA ILE A 307 29.95 14.12 25.88
C ILE A 307 30.64 14.70 24.64
N ILE A 308 30.86 13.83 23.68
CA ILE A 308 31.51 14.17 22.40
C ILE A 308 30.60 13.81 21.23
N ARG A 309 30.90 14.39 20.06
CA ARG A 309 30.32 13.97 18.79
C ARG A 309 31.41 13.44 17.85
N ILE A 310 31.12 12.35 17.18
CA ILE A 310 31.99 11.76 16.15
C ILE A 310 31.42 11.99 14.77
N THR A 311 32.27 12.41 13.81
CA THR A 311 31.86 12.65 12.41
C THR A 311 32.93 12.20 11.44
N SER A 312 32.55 11.94 10.19
CA SER A 312 33.46 11.74 9.05
C SER A 312 34.43 10.56 9.16
N ILE A 313 34.09 9.51 9.93
CA ILE A 313 34.84 8.26 9.92
C ILE A 313 34.59 7.52 8.62
N ALA A 314 35.64 7.00 8.01
CA ALA A 314 35.59 6.03 6.91
C ALA A 314 35.84 4.60 7.44
N GLY A 315 35.07 3.65 6.96
CA GLY A 315 35.07 2.26 7.42
C GLY A 315 34.04 2.03 8.51
N MET A 316 34.31 2.38 9.76
CA MET A 316 33.40 2.25 10.90
C MET A 316 32.34 3.38 10.91
N THR A 317 31.55 3.44 9.87
CA THR A 317 30.58 4.52 9.64
C THR A 317 29.43 4.55 10.66
N GLU A 318 29.23 3.46 11.40
CA GLU A 318 28.23 3.30 12.45
C GLU A 318 28.42 4.30 13.60
N LEU A 319 29.61 4.89 13.76
CA LEU A 319 29.88 5.92 14.75
C LEU A 319 29.61 7.35 14.25
N ASN A 320 29.41 7.57 12.96
CA ASN A 320 29.23 8.89 12.39
C ASN A 320 27.95 9.58 12.84
N ASN A 321 28.06 10.89 13.06
CA ASN A 321 26.99 11.80 13.47
C ASN A 321 26.33 11.44 14.80
N ARG A 322 27.02 10.67 15.64
CA ARG A 322 26.52 10.23 16.93
C ARG A 322 27.26 10.88 18.09
N HIS A 323 26.57 10.94 19.22
CA HIS A 323 27.07 11.45 20.47
C HIS A 323 27.41 10.30 21.39
N PHE A 324 28.51 10.45 22.11
CA PHE A 324 29.02 9.44 23.05
C PHE A 324 29.44 10.07 24.36
N THR A 325 29.25 9.34 25.45
CA THR A 325 29.84 9.70 26.73
C THR A 325 31.20 9.02 26.85
N ILE A 326 32.20 9.76 27.36
CA ILE A 326 33.55 9.25 27.61
C ILE A 326 33.52 8.27 28.79
N GLY A 327 34.15 7.12 28.63
CA GLY A 327 34.28 6.09 29.66
C GLY A 327 35.20 6.46 30.82
N ALA A 328 35.44 5.53 31.73
CA ALA A 328 36.03 5.78 33.02
C ALA A 328 37.53 6.09 32.97
N THR A 329 38.26 5.77 31.93
CA THR A 329 39.72 5.81 31.92
C THR A 329 40.32 6.51 30.68
N PRO A 330 40.01 7.81 30.43
CA PRO A 330 40.63 8.51 29.31
C PRO A 330 42.13 8.75 29.60
N THR A 331 42.94 8.61 28.55
CA THR A 331 44.36 9.04 28.57
C THR A 331 44.51 10.37 27.84
N ALA A 332 45.70 10.83 27.60
CA ALA A 332 45.93 12.07 26.85
C ALA A 332 45.43 11.99 25.39
N THR A 333 45.47 10.80 24.80
CA THR A 333 45.12 10.59 23.35
C THR A 333 44.14 9.47 23.09
N THR A 334 43.66 8.76 24.11
CA THR A 334 42.69 7.69 23.96
C THR A 334 41.55 7.78 24.95
N PHE A 335 40.34 7.40 24.55
CA PHE A 335 39.21 7.31 25.44
C PHE A 335 38.26 6.20 24.98
N GLU A 336 37.54 5.64 25.92
CA GLU A 336 36.47 4.66 25.68
C GLU A 336 35.13 5.35 25.38
N LEU A 337 34.36 4.83 24.46
CA LEU A 337 32.98 5.21 24.27
C LEU A 337 32.13 4.39 25.25
N GLN A 338 31.55 5.04 26.27
CA GLN A 338 30.81 4.37 27.33
C GLN A 338 29.63 3.55 26.79
N ASN A 339 29.62 2.26 27.12
CA ASN A 339 28.56 1.31 26.71
C ASN A 339 28.42 1.13 25.18
N GLU A 340 29.42 1.48 24.38
CA GLU A 340 29.41 1.27 22.96
C GLU A 340 30.13 -0.01 22.58
N ASP A 341 29.39 -0.99 22.07
CA ASP A 341 29.92 -2.25 21.57
C ASP A 341 30.11 -2.18 20.07
N SER A 342 31.34 -2.03 19.61
CA SER A 342 31.73 -1.94 18.20
C SER A 342 32.29 -3.26 17.64
N THR A 343 32.18 -4.38 18.35
CA THR A 343 32.78 -5.66 17.94
C THR A 343 32.32 -6.16 16.58
N ASN A 344 31.09 -5.79 16.18
CA ASN A 344 30.49 -6.16 14.90
C ASN A 344 30.40 -5.02 13.88
N TYR A 345 31.06 -3.89 14.15
CA TYR A 345 31.11 -2.77 13.20
C TYR A 345 32.16 -3.01 12.14
N ALA A 346 32.02 -2.31 11.00
CA ALA A 346 33.04 -2.30 9.99
C ALA A 346 34.37 -1.81 10.58
N ALA A 347 35.50 -2.33 10.14
CA ALA A 347 36.78 -1.89 10.64
C ALA A 347 37.01 -0.40 10.30
N TRP A 348 37.57 0.35 11.24
CA TRP A 348 38.02 1.72 10.97
C TRP A 348 39.06 1.71 9.84
N ALA A 349 38.84 2.50 8.81
CA ALA A 349 39.74 2.57 7.66
C ALA A 349 40.59 3.85 7.69
N SER A 350 39.98 5.00 7.87
CA SER A 350 40.65 6.29 7.89
C SER A 350 39.73 7.43 8.33
N ALA A 351 40.30 8.62 8.51
CA ALA A 351 39.61 9.87 8.82
C ALA A 351 38.76 9.79 10.11
N GLY A 352 37.96 10.79 10.35
CA GLY A 352 37.09 10.98 11.50
C GLY A 352 37.51 12.16 12.36
N THR A 353 36.52 12.82 12.93
CA THR A 353 36.69 13.99 13.81
C THR A 353 35.89 13.78 15.08
N VAL A 354 36.48 14.02 16.22
CA VAL A 354 35.80 14.17 17.51
C VAL A 354 35.65 15.68 17.76
N THR A 355 34.46 16.09 18.10
CA THR A 355 34.20 17.45 18.56
C THR A 355 33.89 17.37 20.04
N ASP A 356 34.54 18.21 20.87
CA ASP A 356 34.15 18.45 22.24
C ASP A 356 32.78 19.11 22.22
N ALA A 357 31.77 18.28 22.10
CA ALA A 357 30.40 18.76 22.06
C ALA A 357 29.96 19.04 23.49
N PHE A 358 29.14 20.03 23.67
CA PHE A 358 28.32 20.24 24.85
C PHE A 358 28.92 20.95 26.05
N GLN A 359 30.19 21.32 26.04
CA GLN A 359 30.74 22.10 27.15
C GLN A 359 31.82 23.05 26.67
N VAL A 360 31.95 24.19 27.35
CA VAL A 360 33.11 25.05 27.27
C VAL A 360 33.78 25.03 28.62
N THR A 361 35.09 24.83 28.66
CA THR A 361 35.90 24.76 29.88
C THR A 361 36.78 25.98 30.02
N ALA A 362 36.82 26.54 31.21
CA ALA A 362 37.74 27.63 31.54
C ALA A 362 38.26 27.49 32.98
N ALA A 363 39.50 27.90 33.18
CA ALA A 363 40.03 28.08 34.49
C ALA A 363 39.83 29.52 34.94
N GLY A 364 39.28 29.73 36.11
CA GLY A 364 38.97 31.06 36.65
C GLY A 364 39.22 31.16 38.15
N THR A 365 38.69 32.19 38.75
CA THR A 365 38.77 32.46 40.22
C THR A 365 37.68 31.68 40.97
N THR A 366 37.79 31.62 42.27
CA THR A 366 36.77 31.03 43.16
C THR A 366 35.46 31.80 43.17
N ASP A 367 35.46 33.08 42.77
CA ASP A 367 34.29 33.96 42.63
C ASP A 367 34.16 34.35 41.13
N PRO A 368 33.46 33.56 40.33
CA PRO A 368 33.47 33.77 38.89
C PRO A 368 32.65 35.00 38.49
N ASP A 369 33.19 35.76 37.57
CA ASP A 369 32.52 36.83 36.83
C ASP A 369 32.68 36.53 35.32
N ASN A 370 32.30 35.29 34.94
CA ASN A 370 32.51 34.74 33.62
C ASN A 370 31.40 35.15 32.64
N THR A 371 31.79 35.55 31.44
CA THR A 371 30.81 35.83 30.38
C THR A 371 30.82 34.72 29.34
N ILE A 372 29.69 34.09 29.15
CA ILE A 372 29.45 33.02 28.18
C ILE A 372 28.73 33.62 26.97
N THR A 373 29.20 33.33 25.75
CA THR A 373 28.56 33.76 24.49
C THR A 373 28.43 32.61 23.52
N TRP A 374 27.41 32.64 22.65
CA TRP A 374 27.12 31.57 21.69
C TRP A 374 26.46 32.08 20.42
N GLY A 375 26.49 31.29 19.36
CA GLY A 375 25.67 31.47 18.16
C GLY A 375 24.23 31.00 18.37
N GLY A 376 23.26 31.77 17.87
CA GLY A 376 21.83 31.49 18.05
C GLY A 376 21.39 30.24 17.35
N SER A 377 20.34 29.60 17.89
CA SER A 377 19.63 28.46 17.30
C SER A 377 18.35 28.94 16.60
N THR A 378 18.08 28.39 15.42
CA THR A 378 16.84 28.69 14.70
C THR A 378 15.64 28.26 15.55
N ASN A 379 14.61 29.10 15.62
CA ASN A 379 13.38 28.88 16.40
C ASN A 379 13.56 28.90 17.92
N ALA A 380 14.74 29.25 18.45
CA ALA A 380 14.90 29.38 19.88
C ALA A 380 14.19 30.63 20.42
N THR A 381 13.47 30.52 21.54
CA THR A 381 12.90 31.64 22.30
C THR A 381 13.81 32.10 23.42
N LYS A 382 14.50 31.16 24.02
CA LYS A 382 15.40 31.39 25.15
C LYS A 382 16.48 30.31 25.23
N TYR A 383 17.47 30.57 26.06
CA TYR A 383 18.59 29.66 26.31
C TYR A 383 18.70 29.39 27.79
N ASN A 384 18.93 28.13 28.15
CA ASN A 384 19.23 27.73 29.51
C ASN A 384 20.74 27.55 29.67
N ILE A 385 21.28 28.00 30.78
CA ILE A 385 22.71 27.93 31.09
C ILE A 385 22.90 27.06 32.32
N TYR A 386 23.83 26.11 32.23
CA TYR A 386 24.19 25.19 33.28
C TYR A 386 25.68 25.30 33.53
N ARG A 387 26.10 25.09 34.80
CA ARG A 387 27.47 25.12 35.23
C ARG A 387 27.86 23.87 36.02
N ARG A 388 29.06 23.43 35.86
CA ARG A 388 29.78 22.49 36.71
C ARG A 388 31.05 23.14 37.19
N ARG A 389 31.27 23.12 38.49
CA ARG A 389 32.48 23.65 39.14
C ARG A 389 33.30 22.45 39.63
N GLU A 390 34.52 22.32 39.17
CA GLU A 390 35.41 21.20 39.51
C GLU A 390 34.71 19.84 39.36
N ILE A 391 34.61 19.10 40.43
CA ILE A 391 33.94 17.78 40.53
C ILE A 391 32.48 17.88 41.01
N GLU A 392 31.97 19.09 41.23
CA GLU A 392 30.60 19.30 41.71
C GLU A 392 29.54 18.84 40.68
N PRO A 393 28.33 18.58 41.10
CA PRO A 393 27.25 18.22 40.16
C PRO A 393 26.95 19.38 39.21
N ILE A 394 26.58 19.06 37.96
CA ILE A 394 26.05 20.05 37.01
C ILE A 394 24.73 20.61 37.57
N GLY A 395 24.56 21.93 37.51
CA GLY A 395 23.31 22.58 37.90
C GLY A 395 22.94 23.76 36.99
N PHE A 396 21.68 24.12 36.97
CA PHE A 396 21.13 25.25 36.27
C PHE A 396 21.52 26.55 37.00
N ILE A 397 21.99 27.55 36.26
CA ILE A 397 22.37 28.85 36.81
C ILE A 397 21.55 30.03 36.28
N GLY A 398 20.74 29.81 35.22
CA GLY A 398 19.87 30.86 34.69
C GLY A 398 19.43 30.65 33.28
N GLU A 399 18.52 31.53 32.84
CA GLU A 399 18.03 31.56 31.46
C GLU A 399 18.18 32.99 30.87
N THR A 400 18.29 33.08 29.57
CA THR A 400 18.32 34.34 28.86
C THR A 400 17.68 34.22 27.47
N THR A 401 17.12 35.32 26.95
CA THR A 401 16.66 35.43 25.57
C THR A 401 17.77 35.99 24.64
N GLY A 402 18.88 36.46 25.19
CA GLY A 402 20.05 36.93 24.45
C GLY A 402 21.02 35.82 24.09
N LEU A 403 22.10 36.18 23.41
CA LEU A 403 23.19 35.28 23.02
C LEU A 403 24.42 35.41 23.95
N THR A 404 24.20 35.95 25.11
CA THR A 404 25.24 36.14 26.13
C THR A 404 24.62 35.98 27.51
N PHE A 405 25.41 35.46 28.45
CA PHE A 405 25.04 35.30 29.86
C PHE A 405 26.23 35.59 30.75
N LYS A 406 26.03 36.32 31.85
CA LYS A 406 27.06 36.62 32.81
C LYS A 406 26.81 35.81 34.08
N ASP A 407 27.79 34.99 34.46
CA ASP A 407 27.80 34.23 35.72
C ASP A 407 28.53 35.04 36.79
N ASN A 408 27.78 35.58 37.73
CA ASN A 408 28.27 36.32 38.87
C ASN A 408 28.18 35.47 40.15
N ASP A 409 28.78 34.31 40.12
CA ASP A 409 28.72 33.28 41.21
C ASP A 409 27.30 32.89 41.62
N ILE A 410 26.45 32.67 40.61
CA ILE A 410 25.06 32.23 40.81
C ILE A 410 25.09 30.82 41.38
N THR A 411 24.38 30.61 42.50
CA THR A 411 24.24 29.27 43.07
C THR A 411 23.48 28.37 42.10
N GLU A 412 24.08 27.21 41.70
CA GLU A 412 23.50 26.26 40.80
C GLU A 412 22.33 25.48 41.42
N ASP A 413 21.28 25.34 40.67
CA ASP A 413 20.20 24.36 40.99
C ASP A 413 20.61 22.98 40.45
N ALA A 414 21.21 22.17 41.29
CA ALA A 414 21.63 20.80 40.98
C ALA A 414 20.48 19.83 40.68
N THR A 415 19.23 20.27 40.85
CA THR A 415 18.04 19.45 40.49
C THR A 415 17.68 19.60 39.01
N ALA A 416 18.09 20.74 38.38
CA ALA A 416 17.87 21.01 36.96
C ALA A 416 19.18 20.81 36.18
N LYS A 417 19.19 19.94 35.22
CA LYS A 417 20.37 19.55 34.42
C LYS A 417 20.05 19.56 32.92
N PRO A 418 21.08 19.76 32.07
CA PRO A 418 20.90 19.76 30.63
C PRO A 418 20.47 18.34 30.13
N PRO A 419 19.78 18.25 28.98
CA PRO A 419 19.48 16.96 28.34
C PRO A 419 20.76 16.22 27.95
N GLN A 420 20.73 14.89 28.12
CA GLN A 420 21.78 14.00 27.62
C GLN A 420 21.34 13.30 26.35
N PRO A 421 22.20 13.22 25.31
CA PRO A 421 21.89 12.49 24.12
C PRO A 421 21.65 11.01 24.45
N ARG A 422 20.58 10.45 23.90
CA ARG A 422 20.27 9.05 24.08
C ARG A 422 19.69 8.46 22.80
N ASN A 423 20.38 7.47 22.23
CA ASN A 423 19.84 6.60 21.20
C ASN A 423 19.71 5.17 21.79
N PRO A 424 18.51 4.70 22.12
CA PRO A 424 18.32 3.37 22.73
C PRO A 424 18.49 2.21 21.75
N PHE A 425 18.63 2.47 20.44
CA PHE A 425 18.57 1.48 19.36
C PHE A 425 19.94 1.11 18.77
N ILE A 426 21.01 1.59 19.38
CA ILE A 426 22.37 1.32 18.93
C ILE A 426 22.81 -0.08 19.32
N GLY A 427 23.38 -0.80 18.36
CA GLY A 427 23.94 -2.13 18.54
C GLY A 427 23.05 -3.25 18.10
N GLN A 428 23.68 -4.41 17.90
CA GLN A 428 22.99 -5.61 17.44
C GLN A 428 21.89 -6.04 18.44
N GLY A 429 20.73 -6.39 17.89
CA GLY A 429 19.57 -6.82 18.65
C GLY A 429 18.82 -5.71 19.39
N LYS A 430 19.25 -4.44 19.34
CA LYS A 430 18.55 -3.31 19.97
C LYS A 430 17.64 -2.55 18.99
N ARG A 431 17.78 -2.78 17.69
CA ARG A 431 16.95 -2.15 16.66
C ARG A 431 15.47 -2.50 16.83
N PRO A 432 14.55 -1.54 16.73
CA PRO A 432 13.15 -1.79 16.98
C PRO A 432 12.47 -2.49 15.81
N GLY A 433 11.59 -3.45 16.13
CA GLY A 433 10.79 -4.19 15.15
C GLY A 433 9.41 -3.58 14.89
N THR A 434 9.00 -2.56 15.65
CA THR A 434 7.70 -1.90 15.47
C THR A 434 7.74 -0.45 15.93
N VAL A 435 6.86 0.38 15.33
CA VAL A 435 6.77 1.82 15.57
C VAL A 435 5.32 2.28 15.51
N SER A 436 4.97 3.32 16.29
CA SER A 436 3.69 4.03 16.20
C SER A 436 3.81 5.43 16.84
N TYR A 437 2.70 6.20 16.79
CA TYR A 437 2.55 7.44 17.57
C TYR A 437 1.46 7.26 18.62
N TYR A 438 1.69 7.80 19.82
CA TYR A 438 0.69 7.83 20.87
C TYR A 438 0.95 9.00 21.82
N GLU A 439 -0.07 9.77 22.16
CA GLU A 439 0.02 10.92 23.08
C GLU A 439 1.20 11.86 22.76
N GLN A 440 1.27 12.31 21.49
CA GLN A 440 2.31 13.21 20.95
C GLN A 440 3.74 12.65 21.07
N ARG A 441 3.89 11.35 21.23
CA ARG A 441 5.18 10.66 21.31
C ARG A 441 5.31 9.62 20.22
N ARG A 442 6.49 9.46 19.67
CA ARG A 442 6.83 8.31 18.86
C ARG A 442 7.19 7.15 19.79
N VAL A 443 6.64 5.98 19.55
CA VAL A 443 6.91 4.78 20.34
C VAL A 443 7.52 3.70 19.49
N PHE A 444 8.62 3.11 19.98
CA PHE A 444 9.29 1.97 19.37
C PHE A 444 9.32 0.78 20.33
N SER A 445 9.36 -0.44 19.77
CA SER A 445 9.52 -1.69 20.53
C SER A 445 9.90 -2.87 19.62
N GLY A 446 9.88 -4.09 20.18
CA GLY A 446 10.06 -5.32 19.42
C GLY A 446 11.48 -5.57 18.97
N SER A 447 12.47 -5.08 19.72
CA SER A 447 13.88 -5.43 19.47
C SER A 447 14.18 -6.86 19.94
N SER A 448 15.13 -7.52 19.28
CA SER A 448 15.48 -8.91 19.60
C SER A 448 16.03 -9.08 21.02
N SER A 449 16.76 -8.07 21.55
CA SER A 449 17.34 -8.12 22.90
C SER A 449 16.35 -7.67 24.00
N PHE A 450 15.39 -6.81 23.67
CA PHE A 450 14.40 -6.27 24.60
C PHE A 450 13.00 -6.30 23.96
N PRO A 451 12.46 -7.50 23.69
CA PRO A 451 11.26 -7.66 22.85
C PRO A 451 9.98 -7.11 23.47
N ASP A 452 9.92 -6.99 24.79
CA ASP A 452 8.77 -6.53 25.59
C ASP A 452 8.92 -5.10 26.12
N THR A 453 10.00 -4.41 25.73
CA THR A 453 10.30 -3.06 26.19
C THR A 453 9.90 -2.01 25.16
N LYS A 454 9.20 -0.99 25.61
CA LYS A 454 8.75 0.16 24.82
C LYS A 454 9.60 1.37 25.13
N TYR A 455 9.95 2.11 24.09
CA TYR A 455 10.70 3.36 24.15
C TYR A 455 9.81 4.46 23.58
N TYR A 456 9.49 5.46 24.39
CA TYR A 456 8.70 6.62 24.00
C TYR A 456 9.61 7.83 23.89
N SER A 457 9.46 8.62 22.84
CA SER A 457 10.15 9.90 22.69
C SER A 457 9.70 10.93 23.75
N GLN A 458 10.34 12.05 23.81
CA GLN A 458 9.80 13.22 24.50
C GLN A 458 8.45 13.64 23.89
N THR A 459 7.61 14.31 24.68
CA THR A 459 6.34 14.86 24.21
C THR A 459 6.61 15.95 23.19
N GLY A 460 6.03 15.86 21.99
CA GLY A 460 6.24 16.81 20.90
C GLY A 460 7.55 16.64 20.12
N GLY A 461 8.59 16.05 20.70
CA GLY A 461 9.86 15.76 20.05
C GLY A 461 9.96 14.30 19.61
N HIS A 462 9.50 13.97 18.40
CA HIS A 462 9.37 12.59 17.94
C HIS A 462 10.70 11.85 17.76
N ASN A 463 11.80 12.59 17.49
CA ASN A 463 13.15 12.06 17.36
C ASN A 463 13.94 12.13 18.67
N ASN A 464 13.40 12.82 19.67
CA ASN A 464 14.10 13.08 20.91
C ASN A 464 13.84 12.00 21.95
N PHE A 465 14.80 11.11 22.16
CA PHE A 465 14.81 10.06 23.20
C PHE A 465 15.71 10.43 24.38
N SER A 466 16.21 11.66 24.44
CA SER A 466 17.02 12.15 25.53
C SER A 466 16.22 12.24 26.83
N LYS A 467 16.92 12.19 27.93
CA LYS A 467 16.39 12.39 29.29
C LYS A 467 17.22 13.47 29.95
N HIS A 468 16.59 14.26 30.78
CA HIS A 468 17.35 15.14 31.64
C HIS A 468 18.21 14.30 32.62
N PHE A 469 19.36 14.81 32.96
CA PHE A 469 20.25 14.13 33.89
C PHE A 469 19.51 13.82 35.19
N SER A 470 19.32 12.55 35.51
CA SER A 470 18.81 12.17 36.84
C SER A 470 19.93 12.28 37.86
N SER A 471 19.80 13.24 38.74
CA SER A 471 20.55 13.21 40.02
C SER A 471 19.97 12.13 40.92
N PRO A 472 20.70 11.62 41.97
CA PRO A 472 20.07 10.80 42.98
C PRO A 472 18.81 11.43 43.58
N TYR A 473 18.60 12.73 43.39
CA TYR A 473 17.48 13.54 43.87
C TYR A 473 16.66 14.21 42.75
N GLY A 474 16.98 14.04 41.49
CA GLY A 474 16.27 14.65 40.34
C GLY A 474 15.05 13.86 39.95
N LEU A 475 13.88 14.48 39.91
CA LEU A 475 12.65 13.91 39.40
C LEU A 475 12.69 13.92 37.88
N SER A 476 12.29 12.81 37.22
CA SER A 476 12.03 12.78 35.79
C SER A 476 10.91 13.76 35.47
N ARG A 477 11.06 14.59 34.42
CA ARG A 477 10.00 15.49 33.96
C ARG A 477 8.88 14.68 33.30
N ALA A 478 7.67 15.21 33.28
CA ALA A 478 6.51 14.54 32.69
C ALA A 478 6.64 14.40 31.16
N ASP A 479 7.38 15.30 30.54
CA ASP A 479 7.67 15.36 29.09
C ASP A 479 8.89 14.53 28.66
N ASP A 480 9.74 14.06 29.60
CA ASP A 480 10.91 13.25 29.29
C ASP A 480 10.58 11.98 28.50
N ALA A 481 11.57 11.52 27.74
CA ALA A 481 11.51 10.21 27.10
C ALA A 481 11.36 9.09 28.12
N MET A 482 10.49 8.12 27.81
CA MET A 482 10.15 7.04 28.72
C MET A 482 10.65 5.69 28.21
N THR A 483 10.94 4.79 29.15
CA THR A 483 11.17 3.37 28.86
C THR A 483 10.31 2.55 29.80
N ALA A 484 9.53 1.65 29.24
CA ALA A 484 8.63 0.81 30.01
C ALA A 484 8.60 -0.63 29.47
N THR A 485 8.78 -1.60 30.35
CA THR A 485 8.73 -3.03 30.02
C THR A 485 7.38 -3.62 30.44
N LEU A 486 6.85 -4.55 29.64
CA LEU A 486 5.63 -5.29 30.02
C LEU A 486 5.97 -6.28 31.13
N ASN A 487 5.27 -6.17 32.24
CA ASN A 487 5.42 -7.12 33.33
C ASN A 487 4.51 -8.33 33.13
N SER A 488 4.97 -9.31 32.36
CA SER A 488 4.24 -10.54 32.07
C SER A 488 4.96 -11.78 32.55
N LYS A 489 4.23 -12.92 32.70
CA LYS A 489 4.82 -14.20 33.14
C LYS A 489 5.81 -14.80 32.12
N LYS A 490 5.73 -14.39 30.87
CA LYS A 490 6.59 -14.79 29.74
C LYS A 490 7.04 -13.54 29.04
N VAL A 491 8.27 -13.52 28.53
CA VAL A 491 8.73 -12.50 27.61
C VAL A 491 8.01 -12.72 26.29
N ASN A 492 7.23 -11.75 25.89
CA ASN A 492 6.46 -11.77 24.65
C ASN A 492 6.89 -10.59 23.78
N GLU A 493 7.32 -10.86 22.55
CA GLU A 493 7.69 -9.83 21.59
C GLU A 493 6.50 -8.91 21.30
N ILE A 494 6.69 -7.60 21.43
CA ILE A 494 5.71 -6.61 21.00
C ILE A 494 5.78 -6.50 19.48
N ARG A 495 4.65 -6.78 18.83
CA ARG A 495 4.56 -6.83 17.37
C ARG A 495 3.85 -5.64 16.77
N HIS A 496 2.83 -5.11 17.45
CA HIS A 496 2.07 -3.98 16.93
C HIS A 496 1.63 -3.04 18.04
N PHE A 497 1.54 -1.78 17.66
CA PHE A 497 0.89 -0.72 18.41
C PHE A 497 -0.30 -0.20 17.61
N ILE A 498 -1.44 -0.04 18.28
CA ILE A 498 -2.65 0.49 17.67
C ILE A 498 -3.12 1.65 18.54
N PRO A 499 -2.90 2.89 18.11
CA PRO A 499 -3.36 4.07 18.83
C PRO A 499 -4.86 4.28 18.61
N LEU A 500 -5.64 4.04 19.64
CA LEU A 500 -7.06 4.39 19.77
C LEU A 500 -7.19 5.43 20.89
N SER A 501 -8.31 5.44 21.61
CA SER A 501 -8.39 6.18 22.88
C SER A 501 -7.36 5.67 23.92
N ASP A 502 -7.06 4.38 23.88
CA ASP A 502 -5.96 3.73 24.58
C ASP A 502 -4.92 3.25 23.55
N LEU A 503 -3.67 3.04 23.96
CA LEU A 503 -2.71 2.34 23.14
C LEU A 503 -2.89 0.82 23.33
N ILE A 504 -3.39 0.17 22.29
CA ILE A 504 -3.45 -1.30 22.27
C ILE A 504 -2.10 -1.83 21.80
N VAL A 505 -1.57 -2.78 22.57
CA VAL A 505 -0.30 -3.43 22.26
C VAL A 505 -0.55 -4.91 22.04
N LEU A 506 -0.29 -5.35 20.81
CA LEU A 506 -0.35 -6.76 20.45
C LEU A 506 1.05 -7.37 20.55
N THR A 507 1.14 -8.46 21.31
CA THR A 507 2.39 -9.21 21.48
C THR A 507 2.26 -10.61 20.88
N SER A 508 3.35 -11.34 20.84
CA SER A 508 3.35 -12.75 20.41
C SER A 508 2.48 -13.69 21.26
N GLY A 509 2.03 -13.28 22.44
CA GLY A 509 1.26 -14.17 23.33
C GLY A 509 0.18 -13.48 24.14
N SER A 510 -0.07 -12.19 23.95
CA SER A 510 -1.07 -11.45 24.72
C SER A 510 -1.38 -10.08 24.13
N GLU A 511 -2.53 -9.54 24.46
CA GLU A 511 -3.00 -8.22 24.10
C GLU A 511 -3.08 -7.34 25.36
N TRP A 512 -2.56 -6.11 25.25
CA TRP A 512 -2.44 -5.18 26.36
C TRP A 512 -3.11 -3.86 26.06
N ARG A 513 -3.67 -3.24 27.08
CA ARG A 513 -4.15 -1.88 27.09
C ARG A 513 -3.16 -1.01 27.86
N ILE A 514 -2.75 0.10 27.26
CA ILE A 514 -1.86 1.09 27.87
C ILE A 514 -2.54 2.45 27.83
N ASN A 515 -2.57 3.13 28.98
CA ASN A 515 -3.07 4.50 29.13
C ASN A 515 -2.48 5.16 30.37
N SER A 516 -2.91 6.40 30.66
CA SER A 516 -2.51 7.14 31.84
C SER A 516 -3.56 7.14 32.98
N GLY A 517 -4.75 6.55 32.72
CA GLY A 517 -5.92 6.72 33.56
C GLY A 517 -6.74 7.97 33.21
N ASP A 518 -7.91 8.12 33.83
CA ASP A 518 -8.85 9.19 33.49
C ASP A 518 -8.31 10.56 33.94
N ASN A 519 -8.31 11.53 33.03
CA ASN A 519 -7.96 12.94 33.26
C ASN A 519 -6.52 13.21 33.76
N VAL A 520 -5.56 12.36 33.41
CA VAL A 520 -4.15 12.54 33.79
C VAL A 520 -3.29 12.46 32.55
N GLY A 521 -2.31 13.36 32.38
CA GLY A 521 -1.38 13.37 31.26
C GLY A 521 -0.53 12.08 31.22
N PHE A 522 -0.14 11.66 30.03
CA PHE A 522 0.65 10.44 29.80
C PHE A 522 2.13 10.68 30.14
N SER A 523 2.62 10.08 31.22
CA SER A 523 3.98 10.23 31.73
C SER A 523 4.50 8.94 32.35
N ALA A 524 5.77 8.91 32.71
CA ALA A 524 6.38 7.74 33.36
C ALA A 524 5.71 7.35 34.68
N THR A 525 5.14 8.31 35.39
CA THR A 525 4.50 8.09 36.71
C THR A 525 3.03 7.73 36.62
N THR A 526 2.37 8.06 35.50
CA THR A 526 0.92 7.82 35.30
C THR A 526 0.65 6.62 34.40
N LEU A 527 1.65 6.09 33.72
CA LEU A 527 1.55 4.96 32.80
C LEU A 527 0.93 3.73 33.47
N GLN A 528 -0.18 3.26 32.93
CA GLN A 528 -0.83 2.01 33.33
C GLN A 528 -0.75 0.99 32.20
N GLN A 529 -0.44 -0.25 32.55
CA GLN A 529 -0.32 -1.37 31.61
C GLN A 529 -1.18 -2.53 32.11
N LYS A 530 -2.21 -2.92 31.37
CA LYS A 530 -3.18 -3.96 31.79
C LYS A 530 -3.36 -5.00 30.70
N PRO A 531 -3.13 -6.30 30.97
CA PRO A 531 -3.42 -7.36 29.99
C PRO A 531 -4.93 -7.46 29.77
N GLN A 532 -5.32 -7.71 28.53
CA GLN A 532 -6.71 -7.86 28.10
C GLN A 532 -7.04 -9.32 27.79
N THR A 533 -6.33 -9.90 26.82
CA THR A 533 -6.51 -11.29 26.37
C THR A 533 -5.14 -11.96 26.15
N TYR A 534 -5.11 -13.27 25.85
CA TYR A 534 -3.88 -14.07 25.78
C TYR A 534 -3.85 -14.97 24.53
N TRP A 535 -4.15 -14.38 23.35
CA TRP A 535 -4.14 -15.10 22.08
C TRP A 535 -2.86 -14.90 21.29
N GLY A 536 -2.26 -13.72 21.41
CA GLY A 536 -1.11 -13.30 20.62
C GLY A 536 -1.44 -12.96 19.17
N ALA A 537 -0.66 -12.06 18.58
CA ALA A 537 -0.82 -11.60 17.21
C ALA A 537 0.37 -12.02 16.33
N SER A 538 0.14 -12.23 15.04
CA SER A 538 1.17 -12.48 14.02
C SER A 538 1.98 -11.21 13.72
N HIS A 539 2.96 -11.29 12.82
CA HIS A 539 3.68 -10.11 12.32
C HIS A 539 2.89 -9.31 11.28
N ILE A 540 1.77 -9.83 10.77
CA ILE A 540 0.93 -9.13 9.81
C ILE A 540 0.25 -7.94 10.52
N PRO A 541 0.29 -6.71 9.97
CA PRO A 541 -0.30 -5.55 10.60
C PRO A 541 -1.79 -5.73 10.88
N PRO A 542 -2.31 -5.34 12.06
CA PRO A 542 -3.74 -5.39 12.34
C PRO A 542 -4.52 -4.38 11.50
N ILE A 543 -5.80 -4.66 11.28
CA ILE A 543 -6.77 -3.79 10.62
C ILE A 543 -7.59 -3.08 11.70
N VAL A 544 -7.91 -1.81 11.49
CA VAL A 544 -8.86 -1.06 12.31
C VAL A 544 -10.11 -0.80 11.48
N ALA A 545 -11.20 -1.47 11.80
CA ALA A 545 -12.49 -1.32 11.13
C ALA A 545 -13.46 -0.55 12.05
N GLY A 546 -13.51 0.76 11.91
CA GLY A 546 -14.20 1.63 12.87
C GLY A 546 -13.53 1.57 14.24
N ASP A 547 -14.27 1.12 15.26
CA ASP A 547 -13.77 0.97 16.64
C ASP A 547 -13.26 -0.45 16.95
N VAL A 548 -13.28 -1.35 15.97
CA VAL A 548 -12.90 -2.75 16.13
C VAL A 548 -11.51 -3.00 15.56
N VAL A 549 -10.60 -3.49 16.38
CA VAL A 549 -9.31 -3.98 15.91
C VAL A 549 -9.46 -5.42 15.46
N ILE A 550 -9.05 -5.73 14.24
CA ILE A 550 -9.03 -7.09 13.70
C ILE A 550 -7.57 -7.49 13.50
N TYR A 551 -7.19 -8.65 14.00
CA TYR A 551 -5.82 -9.13 13.92
C TYR A 551 -5.75 -10.64 13.69
N ILE A 552 -4.65 -11.07 13.10
CA ILE A 552 -4.35 -12.48 12.87
C ILE A 552 -3.54 -13.00 14.06
N THR A 553 -3.93 -14.15 14.60
CA THR A 553 -3.21 -14.75 15.74
C THR A 553 -1.80 -15.20 15.37
N ASP A 554 -0.94 -15.40 16.35
CA ASP A 554 0.48 -15.75 16.20
C ASP A 554 0.70 -16.96 15.28
N ASN A 555 -0.17 -17.96 15.33
CA ASN A 555 -0.09 -19.15 14.47
C ASN A 555 -0.63 -18.95 13.05
N GLY A 556 -1.14 -17.77 12.70
CA GLY A 556 -1.69 -17.45 11.39
C GLY A 556 -3.02 -18.14 11.05
N ALA A 557 -3.63 -18.88 11.99
CA ALA A 557 -4.78 -19.76 11.74
C ALA A 557 -6.12 -19.19 12.22
N GLN A 558 -6.12 -18.12 12.99
CA GLN A 558 -7.34 -17.46 13.46
C GLN A 558 -7.30 -15.96 13.18
N ILE A 559 -8.46 -15.41 12.90
CA ILE A 559 -8.67 -13.97 12.75
C ILE A 559 -9.64 -13.54 13.84
N ARG A 560 -9.19 -12.62 14.68
CA ARG A 560 -9.94 -12.21 15.85
C ARG A 560 -10.24 -10.72 15.83
N SER A 561 -11.41 -10.37 16.31
CA SER A 561 -11.73 -8.98 16.66
C SER A 561 -11.25 -8.66 18.08
N LEU A 562 -11.06 -7.38 18.38
CA LEU A 562 -10.82 -6.84 19.70
C LEU A 562 -11.59 -5.54 19.82
N GLU A 563 -12.57 -5.49 20.72
CA GLU A 563 -13.50 -4.37 20.89
C GLU A 563 -13.64 -4.02 22.38
N TYR A 564 -13.74 -2.73 22.68
CA TYR A 564 -13.89 -2.27 24.06
C TYR A 564 -15.31 -2.50 24.55
N ASN A 565 -15.47 -3.31 25.58
CA ASN A 565 -16.74 -3.54 26.24
C ASN A 565 -16.89 -2.63 27.46
N THR A 566 -17.78 -1.67 27.38
CA THR A 566 -18.00 -0.65 28.42
C THR A 566 -18.55 -1.24 29.74
N THR A 567 -19.30 -2.35 29.66
CA THR A 567 -19.90 -3.00 30.83
C THR A 567 -18.83 -3.64 31.73
N VAL A 568 -17.89 -4.36 31.13
CA VAL A 568 -16.79 -5.01 31.86
C VAL A 568 -15.51 -4.19 31.88
N LYS A 569 -15.50 -3.01 31.23
CA LYS A 569 -14.36 -2.09 31.12
C LYS A 569 -13.08 -2.77 30.63
N LYS A 570 -13.21 -3.65 29.64
CA LYS A 570 -12.14 -4.48 29.11
C LYS A 570 -12.31 -4.68 27.61
N TYR A 571 -11.19 -4.86 26.89
CA TYR A 571 -11.24 -5.30 25.51
C TYR A 571 -11.54 -6.79 25.45
N LEU A 572 -12.55 -7.15 24.67
CA LEU A 572 -12.97 -8.54 24.43
C LEU A 572 -12.81 -8.85 22.95
N GLY A 573 -12.57 -10.10 22.63
CA GLY A 573 -12.34 -10.54 21.26
C GLY A 573 -13.16 -11.76 20.88
N THR A 574 -13.64 -11.77 19.62
CA THR A 574 -14.37 -12.88 19.00
C THR A 574 -13.53 -13.47 17.88
N ASN A 575 -13.60 -14.80 17.69
CA ASN A 575 -13.00 -15.45 16.53
C ASN A 575 -13.93 -15.27 15.33
N LEU A 576 -13.50 -14.49 14.32
CA LEU A 576 -14.31 -14.16 13.15
C LEU A 576 -14.37 -15.29 12.11
N ILE A 577 -13.39 -16.21 12.11
CA ILE A 577 -13.32 -17.34 11.18
C ILE A 577 -13.92 -18.65 11.75
N GLU A 578 -14.53 -18.62 12.92
CA GLU A 578 -15.00 -19.83 13.62
C GLU A 578 -15.93 -20.72 12.78
N LEU A 579 -16.82 -20.10 12.00
CA LEU A 579 -17.75 -20.82 11.14
C LEU A 579 -17.12 -21.31 9.82
N SER A 580 -15.88 -20.90 9.52
CA SER A 580 -15.15 -21.21 8.27
C SER A 580 -13.69 -21.56 8.54
N LYS A 581 -13.40 -22.15 9.70
CA LYS A 581 -12.05 -22.39 10.21
C LYS A 581 -11.16 -23.22 9.30
N ASP A 582 -11.74 -24.13 8.51
CA ASP A 582 -11.03 -24.96 7.53
C ASP A 582 -10.28 -24.12 6.48
N LEU A 583 -10.68 -22.87 6.25
CA LEU A 583 -10.02 -21.97 5.31
C LEU A 583 -8.58 -21.62 5.72
N LEU A 584 -8.27 -21.63 7.03
CA LEU A 584 -6.94 -21.37 7.58
C LEU A 584 -6.40 -22.53 8.45
N GLU A 585 -7.00 -23.72 8.37
CA GLU A 585 -6.56 -24.88 9.17
C GLU A 585 -5.27 -25.50 8.60
N VAL A 586 -5.15 -25.56 7.26
CA VAL A 586 -3.99 -26.12 6.57
C VAL A 586 -3.03 -25.01 6.11
N TYR A 587 -3.58 -23.87 5.71
CA TYR A 587 -2.85 -22.74 5.18
C TYR A 587 -2.96 -21.54 6.13
N THR A 588 -1.91 -20.77 6.26
CA THR A 588 -1.90 -19.58 7.12
C THR A 588 -2.06 -18.31 6.29
N ALA A 589 -2.57 -17.25 6.91
CA ALA A 589 -2.53 -15.93 6.32
C ALA A 589 -1.08 -15.41 6.27
N THR A 590 -0.70 -14.79 5.18
CA THR A 590 0.64 -14.23 4.95
C THR A 590 0.64 -12.71 4.81
N ASP A 591 -0.43 -12.15 4.25
CA ASP A 591 -0.62 -10.72 4.09
C ASP A 591 -2.11 -10.41 3.97
N TRP A 592 -2.51 -9.16 4.14
CA TRP A 592 -3.88 -8.73 3.93
C TRP A 592 -4.01 -7.23 3.68
N ALA A 593 -5.17 -6.84 3.11
CA ALA A 593 -5.57 -5.46 2.91
C ALA A 593 -7.04 -5.28 3.34
N PHE A 594 -7.44 -4.06 3.64
CA PHE A 594 -8.80 -3.74 4.05
C PHE A 594 -9.37 -2.60 3.21
N ALA A 595 -10.50 -2.85 2.55
CA ALA A 595 -11.34 -1.84 1.93
C ALA A 595 -12.42 -1.41 2.90
N ALA A 596 -12.53 -0.12 3.17
CA ALA A 596 -13.59 0.45 3.98
C ALA A 596 -14.85 0.75 3.14
N HIS A 597 -14.67 1.06 1.86
CA HIS A 597 -15.73 1.47 0.96
C HIS A 597 -15.87 0.54 -0.25
N PRO A 598 -17.12 0.27 -0.70
CA PRO A 598 -18.40 0.73 -0.15
C PRO A 598 -18.81 -0.03 1.11
N GLU A 599 -18.15 -1.14 1.41
CA GLU A 599 -18.42 -2.03 2.54
C GLU A 599 -17.12 -2.51 3.16
N GLY A 600 -17.06 -2.61 4.48
CA GLY A 600 -15.89 -3.13 5.19
C GLY A 600 -15.55 -4.56 4.74
N ARG A 601 -14.44 -4.72 4.03
CA ARG A 601 -14.00 -6.01 3.50
C ARG A 601 -12.50 -6.20 3.63
N ALA A 602 -12.10 -7.28 4.27
CA ALA A 602 -10.71 -7.71 4.32
C ALA A 602 -10.41 -8.71 3.20
N TYR A 603 -9.25 -8.55 2.58
CA TYR A 603 -8.70 -9.42 1.54
C TYR A 603 -7.44 -10.07 2.09
N ILE A 604 -7.46 -11.37 2.29
CA ILE A 604 -6.42 -12.12 2.99
C ILE A 604 -5.69 -13.02 2.00
N VAL A 605 -4.39 -12.85 1.89
CA VAL A 605 -3.52 -13.74 1.10
C VAL A 605 -3.12 -14.93 1.96
N ARG A 606 -3.23 -16.13 1.39
CA ARG A 606 -2.85 -17.39 2.07
C ARG A 606 -1.49 -17.90 1.61
N SER A 607 -0.88 -18.72 2.44
CA SER A 607 0.43 -19.33 2.18
C SER A 607 0.48 -20.30 0.98
N ASP A 608 -0.68 -20.78 0.48
CA ASP A 608 -0.80 -21.54 -0.77
C ASP A 608 -0.98 -20.66 -2.01
N GLY A 609 -1.05 -19.34 -1.85
CA GLY A 609 -1.29 -18.38 -2.92
C GLY A 609 -2.75 -18.19 -3.30
N GLY A 610 -3.69 -18.85 -2.62
CA GLY A 610 -5.10 -18.49 -2.67
C GLY A 610 -5.37 -17.20 -1.90
N ALA A 611 -6.50 -16.56 -2.17
CA ALA A 611 -6.97 -15.44 -1.34
C ALA A 611 -8.34 -15.75 -0.73
N LEU A 612 -8.63 -15.08 0.38
CA LEU A 612 -9.93 -15.09 1.03
C LEU A 612 -10.46 -13.67 1.08
N THR A 613 -11.78 -13.53 1.08
CA THR A 613 -12.40 -12.27 1.47
C THR A 613 -13.29 -12.47 2.69
N MET A 614 -13.32 -11.47 3.54
CA MET A 614 -14.22 -11.38 4.69
C MET A 614 -14.99 -10.09 4.61
N THR A 615 -16.29 -10.16 4.32
CA THR A 615 -17.17 -9.01 4.51
C THR A 615 -17.48 -8.87 5.99
N PHE A 616 -17.20 -7.70 6.54
CA PHE A 616 -17.36 -7.41 7.97
C PHE A 616 -18.34 -6.25 8.17
N ASN A 617 -19.58 -6.57 8.53
CA ASN A 617 -20.61 -5.61 8.90
C ASN A 617 -21.30 -6.05 10.20
N PRO A 618 -20.77 -5.70 11.37
CA PRO A 618 -21.31 -6.15 12.65
C PRO A 618 -22.72 -5.62 12.92
N PHE A 619 -23.11 -4.47 12.37
CA PHE A 619 -24.46 -3.92 12.54
C PHE A 619 -25.55 -4.75 11.85
N GLN A 620 -25.22 -5.43 10.77
CA GLN A 620 -26.10 -6.33 10.03
C GLN A 620 -25.82 -7.82 10.34
N GLU A 621 -24.98 -8.09 11.32
CA GLU A 621 -24.50 -9.43 11.70
C GLU A 621 -23.87 -10.22 10.53
N VAL A 622 -23.31 -9.50 9.55
CA VAL A 622 -22.63 -10.10 8.39
C VAL A 622 -21.16 -10.28 8.72
N VAL A 623 -20.75 -11.54 8.80
CA VAL A 623 -19.35 -11.98 8.77
C VAL A 623 -19.30 -13.11 7.77
N ALA A 624 -19.00 -12.78 6.52
CA ALA A 624 -19.12 -13.69 5.39
C ALA A 624 -17.77 -13.96 4.75
N TRP A 625 -17.40 -15.24 4.69
CA TRP A 625 -16.15 -15.70 4.09
C TRP A 625 -16.34 -16.23 2.69
N THR A 626 -15.46 -15.88 1.78
CA THR A 626 -15.39 -16.42 0.42
C THR A 626 -13.95 -16.73 0.02
N THR A 627 -13.77 -17.52 -1.03
CA THR A 627 -12.45 -17.89 -1.56
C THR A 627 -12.25 -17.26 -2.93
N TRP A 628 -11.02 -16.77 -3.16
CA TRP A 628 -10.61 -16.23 -4.45
C TRP A 628 -9.45 -17.04 -5.02
N ASP A 629 -9.51 -17.29 -6.31
CA ASP A 629 -8.43 -17.85 -7.09
C ASP A 629 -8.29 -17.13 -8.45
N THR A 630 -7.16 -17.32 -9.10
CA THR A 630 -6.82 -16.79 -10.42
C THR A 630 -5.90 -17.79 -11.12
N ASP A 631 -5.60 -17.60 -12.41
CA ASP A 631 -4.53 -18.34 -13.08
C ASP A 631 -3.16 -17.79 -12.62
N GLY A 632 -2.83 -18.07 -11.36
CA GLY A 632 -1.67 -17.58 -10.65
C GLY A 632 -1.80 -17.72 -9.13
N LEU A 633 -0.90 -17.08 -8.38
CA LEU A 633 -0.85 -17.10 -6.92
C LEU A 633 -0.78 -15.67 -6.39
N PHE A 634 -1.64 -15.32 -5.45
CA PHE A 634 -1.56 -14.06 -4.70
C PHE A 634 -0.42 -14.12 -3.70
N GLU A 635 0.42 -13.08 -3.60
CA GLU A 635 1.58 -13.04 -2.72
C GLU A 635 1.59 -11.85 -1.74
N SER A 636 1.06 -10.69 -2.12
CA SER A 636 0.93 -9.52 -1.25
C SER A 636 -0.32 -8.74 -1.59
N ALA A 637 -0.86 -7.96 -0.65
CA ALA A 637 -2.02 -7.11 -0.85
C ALA A 637 -1.86 -5.77 -0.13
N ALA A 638 -2.35 -4.69 -0.76
CA ALA A 638 -2.46 -3.37 -0.15
C ALA A 638 -3.71 -2.66 -0.68
N ALA A 639 -4.28 -1.77 0.11
CA ALA A 639 -5.48 -1.01 -0.24
C ALA A 639 -5.14 0.45 -0.48
N LEU A 640 -5.80 1.08 -1.45
CA LEU A 640 -5.90 2.54 -1.54
C LEU A 640 -7.34 2.95 -1.30
N GLU A 641 -7.52 3.94 -0.45
CA GLU A 641 -8.83 4.53 -0.24
C GLU A 641 -9.34 5.19 -1.52
N LYS A 642 -10.64 5.20 -1.70
CA LYS A 642 -11.28 5.86 -2.84
C LYS A 642 -10.91 7.36 -2.89
N THR A 643 -10.72 7.88 -4.09
CA THR A 643 -10.62 9.32 -4.33
C THR A 643 -12.01 9.98 -4.33
N ALA A 644 -12.08 11.28 -4.49
CA ALA A 644 -13.37 11.98 -4.59
C ALA A 644 -14.19 11.58 -5.85
N SER A 645 -13.52 11.10 -6.91
CA SER A 645 -14.13 10.62 -8.15
C SER A 645 -14.51 9.15 -8.10
N ASP A 646 -13.91 8.37 -7.19
CA ASP A 646 -14.13 6.94 -7.10
C ASP A 646 -15.25 6.62 -6.09
N THR A 647 -15.87 5.48 -6.26
CA THR A 647 -16.94 5.00 -5.40
C THR A 647 -16.49 3.85 -4.50
N GLU A 648 -15.38 3.19 -4.84
CA GLU A 648 -14.84 2.02 -4.19
C GLU A 648 -13.35 2.19 -3.92
N ASP A 649 -12.87 1.57 -2.82
CA ASP A 649 -11.44 1.44 -2.54
C ASP A 649 -10.82 0.43 -3.51
N ALA A 650 -9.59 0.67 -3.94
CA ALA A 650 -8.87 -0.22 -4.85
C ALA A 650 -7.92 -1.13 -4.06
N ILE A 651 -7.98 -2.43 -4.32
CA ILE A 651 -7.06 -3.40 -3.73
C ILE A 651 -6.02 -3.79 -4.78
N TYR A 652 -4.77 -3.61 -4.43
CA TYR A 652 -3.63 -4.00 -5.25
C TYR A 652 -3.06 -5.32 -4.73
N PHE A 653 -2.73 -6.20 -5.66
CA PHE A 653 -2.12 -7.49 -5.36
C PHE A 653 -0.81 -7.65 -6.12
N VAL A 654 0.17 -8.32 -5.51
CA VAL A 654 1.22 -8.99 -6.25
C VAL A 654 0.69 -10.37 -6.62
N VAL A 655 0.63 -10.65 -7.92
CA VAL A 655 0.18 -11.94 -8.45
C VAL A 655 1.32 -12.62 -9.20
N LYS A 656 1.72 -13.80 -8.72
CA LYS A 656 2.70 -14.66 -9.38
C LYS A 656 2.02 -15.49 -10.44
N ARG A 657 2.47 -15.37 -11.69
CA ARG A 657 1.91 -16.08 -12.84
C ARG A 657 2.98 -16.88 -13.59
N LYS A 658 2.54 -17.80 -14.43
CA LYS A 658 3.39 -18.44 -15.40
C LYS A 658 3.01 -18.00 -16.81
N ILE A 659 3.89 -17.27 -17.47
CA ILE A 659 3.71 -16.75 -18.84
C ILE A 659 4.80 -17.33 -19.71
N ASN A 660 4.44 -17.98 -20.79
CA ASN A 660 5.37 -18.63 -21.72
C ASN A 660 6.45 -19.47 -21.01
N GLY A 661 6.04 -20.22 -19.95
CA GLY A 661 6.92 -21.08 -19.15
C GLY A 661 7.71 -20.34 -18.06
N ASN A 662 7.81 -19.02 -18.09
CA ASN A 662 8.56 -18.22 -17.13
C ASN A 662 7.69 -17.84 -15.92
N THR A 663 8.32 -17.75 -14.74
CA THR A 663 7.69 -17.17 -13.56
C THR A 663 7.76 -15.66 -13.65
N VAL A 664 6.61 -15.00 -13.54
CA VAL A 664 6.48 -13.54 -13.54
C VAL A 664 5.68 -13.09 -12.34
N ARG A 665 5.88 -11.85 -11.89
CA ARG A 665 5.06 -11.19 -10.88
C ARG A 665 4.49 -9.93 -11.44
N TYR A 666 3.19 -9.80 -11.34
CA TYR A 666 2.46 -8.62 -11.79
C TYR A 666 1.78 -7.94 -10.61
N ILE A 667 1.75 -6.63 -10.67
CA ILE A 667 0.88 -5.83 -9.84
C ILE A 667 -0.43 -5.71 -10.57
N GLU A 668 -1.49 -6.19 -9.93
CA GLU A 668 -2.85 -6.14 -10.44
C GLU A 668 -3.74 -5.49 -9.40
N ARG A 669 -4.74 -4.74 -9.83
CA ARG A 669 -5.70 -4.12 -8.91
C ARG A 669 -7.12 -4.57 -9.20
N THR A 670 -7.98 -4.52 -8.20
CA THR A 670 -9.42 -4.68 -8.41
C THR A 670 -9.95 -3.53 -9.28
N HIS A 671 -10.71 -3.88 -10.32
CA HIS A 671 -11.47 -2.92 -11.11
C HIS A 671 -12.79 -2.59 -10.41
N SER A 672 -13.39 -1.44 -10.71
CA SER A 672 -14.71 -1.09 -10.16
C SER A 672 -15.77 -2.11 -10.59
N ARG A 673 -16.66 -2.43 -9.65
CA ARG A 673 -17.86 -3.24 -9.90
C ARG A 673 -19.06 -2.41 -10.34
N ILE A 674 -18.90 -1.10 -10.41
CA ILE A 674 -19.91 -0.17 -10.85
C ILE A 674 -19.76 0.01 -12.36
N TYR A 675 -20.78 -0.33 -13.09
CA TYR A 675 -20.87 -0.22 -14.54
C TYR A 675 -22.26 0.27 -14.91
N ASN A 676 -22.38 1.09 -15.94
CA ASN A 676 -23.65 1.61 -16.41
C ASN A 676 -24.32 0.64 -17.40
N SER A 677 -23.54 0.04 -18.25
CA SER A 677 -23.98 -0.91 -19.27
C SER A 677 -23.19 -2.22 -19.18
N VAL A 678 -23.54 -3.21 -19.99
CA VAL A 678 -22.79 -4.48 -20.03
C VAL A 678 -21.40 -4.30 -20.65
N GLU A 679 -21.26 -3.33 -21.53
CA GLU A 679 -20.04 -2.98 -22.24
C GLU A 679 -18.94 -2.49 -21.28
N ASP A 680 -19.33 -1.86 -20.16
CA ASP A 680 -18.43 -1.35 -19.12
C ASP A 680 -17.96 -2.43 -18.13
N ALA A 681 -18.55 -3.60 -18.19
CA ALA A 681 -18.34 -4.65 -17.18
C ALA A 681 -16.96 -5.29 -17.30
N PHE A 682 -16.13 -5.17 -16.25
CA PHE A 682 -14.76 -5.70 -16.24
C PHE A 682 -14.63 -6.91 -15.29
N PHE A 683 -14.74 -8.12 -15.85
CA PHE A 683 -14.70 -9.38 -15.09
C PHE A 683 -13.67 -10.36 -15.65
N VAL A 684 -12.44 -9.87 -15.86
CA VAL A 684 -11.28 -10.65 -16.30
C VAL A 684 -10.09 -10.42 -15.36
N ASP A 685 -9.14 -11.33 -15.33
CA ASP A 685 -7.90 -11.19 -14.54
C ASP A 685 -6.72 -10.80 -15.43
N SER A 686 -5.74 -10.08 -14.84
CA SER A 686 -4.59 -9.51 -15.55
C SER A 686 -5.04 -8.76 -16.82
N GLY A 687 -6.18 -8.10 -16.70
CA GLY A 687 -6.91 -7.58 -17.85
C GLY A 687 -6.49 -6.16 -18.23
N LEU A 688 -6.76 -5.84 -19.48
CA LEU A 688 -6.65 -4.48 -20.03
C LEU A 688 -7.95 -4.08 -20.71
N SER A 689 -8.21 -2.77 -20.74
CA SER A 689 -9.31 -2.17 -21.44
C SER A 689 -8.77 -1.35 -22.61
N LEU A 690 -9.34 -1.53 -23.78
CA LEU A 690 -9.30 -0.54 -24.85
C LEU A 690 -10.65 0.18 -24.81
N ASP A 691 -10.65 1.40 -24.31
CA ASP A 691 -11.81 2.30 -24.27
C ASP A 691 -11.30 3.74 -24.24
N SER A 692 -11.29 4.37 -25.40
CA SER A 692 -10.79 5.74 -25.58
C SER A 692 -11.86 6.60 -26.20
N PRO A 693 -12.92 6.94 -25.44
CA PRO A 693 -13.99 7.78 -25.94
C PRO A 693 -13.52 9.22 -26.17
N ILE A 694 -13.92 9.80 -27.27
CA ILE A 694 -13.75 11.22 -27.54
C ILE A 694 -15.15 11.85 -27.51
N THR A 695 -15.31 12.88 -26.68
CA THR A 695 -16.59 13.55 -26.51
C THR A 695 -17.03 14.26 -27.79
N ILE A 696 -18.24 13.99 -28.21
CA ILE A 696 -18.91 14.73 -29.28
C ILE A 696 -19.54 15.98 -28.68
N THR A 697 -19.30 17.13 -29.30
CA THR A 697 -19.85 18.41 -28.84
C THR A 697 -20.93 18.95 -29.80
N ASP A 698 -21.03 18.38 -31.01
CA ASP A 698 -22.07 18.71 -31.99
C ASP A 698 -22.15 17.62 -33.07
N ALA A 699 -23.32 17.43 -33.63
CA ALA A 699 -23.55 16.62 -34.85
C ALA A 699 -24.64 17.23 -35.71
N THR A 700 -24.36 17.46 -36.98
CA THR A 700 -25.26 18.18 -37.86
C THR A 700 -26.37 17.28 -38.41
N ALA A 701 -27.57 17.82 -38.54
CA ALA A 701 -28.67 17.24 -39.31
C ALA A 701 -28.54 17.68 -40.82
N ALA A 702 -27.53 17.18 -41.50
CA ALA A 702 -27.15 17.57 -42.84
C ALA A 702 -26.74 16.38 -43.70
N ASP A 703 -26.56 16.59 -44.99
CA ASP A 703 -25.99 15.63 -45.94
C ASP A 703 -24.69 16.21 -46.53
N PRO A 704 -23.52 15.65 -46.20
CA PRO A 704 -23.28 14.60 -45.20
C PRO A 704 -23.38 15.09 -43.73
N VAL A 705 -23.55 14.14 -42.79
CA VAL A 705 -23.46 14.44 -41.36
C VAL A 705 -22.04 14.83 -41.02
N VAL A 706 -21.89 15.95 -40.31
CA VAL A 706 -20.60 16.42 -39.75
C VAL A 706 -20.64 16.26 -38.21
N VAL A 707 -19.66 15.59 -37.67
CA VAL A 707 -19.48 15.42 -36.23
C VAL A 707 -18.36 16.33 -35.74
N THR A 708 -18.61 17.04 -34.63
CA THR A 708 -17.61 17.89 -33.95
C THR A 708 -17.11 17.19 -32.71
N ALA A 709 -15.81 16.87 -32.70
CA ALA A 709 -15.09 16.24 -31.60
C ALA A 709 -13.67 16.82 -31.52
N ALA A 710 -13.37 17.56 -30.45
CA ALA A 710 -12.12 18.33 -30.34
C ALA A 710 -10.89 17.42 -30.33
N SER A 711 -9.90 17.72 -31.16
CA SER A 711 -8.60 17.02 -31.22
C SER A 711 -8.75 15.50 -31.40
N HIS A 712 -9.70 15.06 -32.21
CA HIS A 712 -10.07 13.64 -32.32
C HIS A 712 -8.95 12.73 -32.88
N GLY A 713 -7.97 13.24 -33.58
CA GLY A 713 -6.80 12.48 -34.05
C GLY A 713 -7.06 11.46 -35.18
N PHE A 714 -8.31 11.30 -35.65
CA PHE A 714 -8.66 10.34 -36.71
C PHE A 714 -8.08 10.73 -38.06
N SER A 715 -7.96 9.75 -38.95
CA SER A 715 -7.60 9.88 -40.34
C SER A 715 -8.78 9.55 -41.23
N ASN A 716 -8.81 10.09 -42.48
CA ASN A 716 -9.82 9.69 -43.45
C ASN A 716 -9.71 8.19 -43.74
N GLY A 717 -10.85 7.48 -43.66
CA GLY A 717 -10.94 6.04 -43.79
C GLY A 717 -10.90 5.26 -42.48
N ASP A 718 -10.59 5.90 -41.35
CA ASP A 718 -10.68 5.26 -40.03
C ASP A 718 -12.13 4.85 -39.76
N GLU A 719 -12.33 3.63 -39.28
CA GLU A 719 -13.63 3.14 -38.82
C GLU A 719 -13.87 3.60 -37.39
N VAL A 720 -15.02 4.19 -37.12
CA VAL A 720 -15.43 4.69 -35.81
C VAL A 720 -16.80 4.16 -35.43
N ILE A 721 -17.04 4.04 -34.12
CA ILE A 721 -18.37 3.78 -33.54
C ILE A 721 -18.81 5.02 -32.73
N ILE A 722 -20.08 5.36 -32.84
CA ILE A 722 -20.71 6.49 -32.15
C ILE A 722 -21.75 5.96 -31.17
N ASN A 723 -21.75 6.48 -29.94
CA ASN A 723 -22.66 6.11 -28.88
C ASN A 723 -23.19 7.35 -28.15
N ASP A 724 -24.32 7.20 -27.46
CA ASP A 724 -24.85 8.12 -26.44
C ASP A 724 -25.16 9.56 -26.90
N ILE A 725 -25.35 9.81 -28.20
CA ILE A 725 -25.84 11.12 -28.65
C ILE A 725 -27.31 11.27 -28.21
N GLU A 726 -27.65 12.39 -27.58
CA GLU A 726 -29.00 12.78 -27.27
C GLU A 726 -29.50 13.81 -28.31
N TRP A 727 -30.57 13.40 -29.01
CA TRP A 727 -31.21 14.23 -30.05
C TRP A 727 -32.48 14.89 -29.51
N GLU A 728 -32.94 15.97 -30.13
CA GLU A 728 -34.24 16.57 -29.81
C GLU A 728 -35.37 15.57 -29.96
N PRO A 729 -36.31 15.48 -28.99
CA PRO A 729 -37.48 14.59 -29.13
C PRO A 729 -38.38 15.05 -30.28
N ASP A 730 -38.84 14.09 -31.08
CA ASP A 730 -39.86 14.36 -32.09
C ASP A 730 -41.20 14.66 -31.41
N VAL A 731 -41.52 15.95 -31.32
CA VAL A 731 -42.77 16.44 -30.74
C VAL A 731 -44.01 16.17 -31.57
N SER A 732 -43.84 15.66 -32.82
CA SER A 732 -44.94 15.34 -33.75
C SER A 732 -45.48 13.91 -33.58
N ALA A 733 -44.75 13.03 -32.88
CA ALA A 733 -45.16 11.67 -32.66
C ALA A 733 -46.21 11.53 -31.55
N THR A 734 -47.41 11.04 -31.94
CA THR A 734 -48.57 10.80 -31.03
C THR A 734 -48.35 9.64 -30.06
N PHE A 735 -47.31 8.87 -30.25
CA PHE A 735 -46.80 7.83 -29.38
C PHE A 735 -45.35 8.12 -29.05
N LYS A 736 -44.95 7.95 -27.78
CA LYS A 736 -43.55 7.93 -27.36
C LYS A 736 -42.88 6.69 -27.96
N GLU A 737 -42.62 6.68 -29.26
CA GLU A 737 -41.65 5.74 -29.81
C GLU A 737 -40.28 6.17 -29.31
N THR A 738 -39.52 5.21 -28.75
CA THR A 738 -38.12 5.38 -28.50
C THR A 738 -37.48 5.96 -29.78
N GLN A 739 -36.81 7.12 -29.64
CA GLN A 739 -36.12 7.81 -30.71
C GLN A 739 -35.36 6.81 -31.59
N PRO A 740 -35.40 6.91 -32.90
CA PRO A 740 -34.53 6.09 -33.73
C PRO A 740 -33.07 6.40 -33.36
N ALA A 741 -32.27 5.35 -33.25
CA ALA A 741 -30.89 5.46 -32.78
C ALA A 741 -29.97 6.26 -33.73
N GLN A 742 -30.52 6.89 -34.76
CA GLN A 742 -29.86 7.69 -35.82
C GLN A 742 -28.38 7.27 -36.02
N LEU A 743 -27.45 7.87 -35.26
CA LEU A 743 -26.03 7.51 -35.33
C LEU A 743 -25.60 6.55 -34.21
N ASN A 744 -26.40 6.42 -33.14
CA ASN A 744 -25.97 5.64 -31.95
C ASN A 744 -25.85 4.15 -32.27
N ASP A 745 -24.84 3.53 -31.67
CA ASP A 745 -24.53 2.09 -31.75
C ASP A 745 -24.24 1.62 -33.21
N ALA A 746 -23.83 2.55 -34.07
CA ALA A 746 -23.52 2.30 -35.48
C ALA A 746 -22.06 2.64 -35.81
N LYS A 747 -21.55 1.95 -36.84
CA LYS A 747 -20.19 2.14 -37.33
C LYS A 747 -20.18 2.92 -38.60
N PHE A 748 -19.20 3.82 -38.67
CA PHE A 748 -19.03 4.74 -39.79
C PHE A 748 -17.55 4.82 -40.17
N LYS A 749 -17.24 5.35 -41.35
CA LYS A 749 -15.90 5.79 -41.66
C LYS A 749 -15.79 7.31 -41.63
N VAL A 750 -14.63 7.76 -41.24
CA VAL A 750 -14.27 9.19 -41.21
C VAL A 750 -13.93 9.68 -42.59
N ALA A 751 -14.54 10.79 -43.00
CA ALA A 751 -14.25 11.51 -44.25
C ALA A 751 -13.99 12.99 -43.99
N ASN A 752 -13.34 13.68 -44.91
CA ASN A 752 -13.12 15.13 -44.93
C ASN A 752 -12.72 15.74 -43.55
N LYS A 753 -11.85 15.04 -42.83
CA LYS A 753 -11.45 15.42 -41.47
C LYS A 753 -10.76 16.77 -41.40
N THR A 754 -11.01 17.49 -40.32
CA THR A 754 -10.19 18.61 -39.83
C THR A 754 -9.53 18.22 -38.48
N ALA A 755 -9.00 19.16 -37.74
CA ALA A 755 -8.48 18.89 -36.38
C ALA A 755 -9.60 18.58 -35.38
N ASN A 756 -10.81 19.10 -35.61
CA ASN A 756 -11.91 19.04 -34.63
C ASN A 756 -13.24 18.57 -35.22
N THR A 757 -13.33 18.34 -36.52
CA THR A 757 -14.56 17.89 -37.19
C THR A 757 -14.25 16.84 -38.24
N PHE A 758 -15.21 15.98 -38.52
CA PHE A 758 -15.16 15.01 -39.64
C PHE A 758 -16.56 14.71 -40.15
N GLU A 759 -16.64 14.33 -41.42
CA GLU A 759 -17.85 13.82 -42.03
C GLU A 759 -17.97 12.32 -41.84
N LEU A 760 -19.18 11.81 -41.89
CA LEU A 760 -19.48 10.39 -41.78
C LEU A 760 -19.87 9.80 -43.16
N THR A 761 -19.24 8.64 -43.44
CA THR A 761 -19.70 7.76 -44.52
C THR A 761 -20.07 6.40 -43.94
N ASP A 762 -20.89 5.65 -44.64
CA ASP A 762 -21.11 4.24 -44.34
C ASP A 762 -19.82 3.41 -44.61
N LEU A 763 -19.83 2.13 -44.25
CA LEU A 763 -18.68 1.25 -44.46
C LEU A 763 -18.34 1.01 -45.96
N SER A 764 -19.21 1.44 -46.86
CA SER A 764 -19.03 1.35 -48.31
C SER A 764 -18.64 2.70 -48.93
N ASP A 765 -18.23 3.67 -48.08
CA ASP A 765 -17.79 5.02 -48.49
C ASP A 765 -18.90 5.89 -49.10
N VAL A 766 -20.17 5.67 -48.75
CA VAL A 766 -21.33 6.50 -49.10
C VAL A 766 -21.62 7.47 -47.95
N ASP A 767 -21.82 8.73 -48.26
CA ASP A 767 -22.13 9.80 -47.31
C ASP A 767 -23.37 9.48 -46.49
N ILE A 768 -23.35 9.77 -45.18
CA ILE A 768 -24.51 9.62 -44.34
C ILE A 768 -25.40 10.85 -44.46
N ASP A 769 -26.59 10.64 -45.04
CA ASP A 769 -27.63 11.66 -45.12
C ASP A 769 -28.35 11.81 -43.77
N GLY A 770 -28.00 12.85 -43.05
CA GLY A 770 -28.64 13.23 -41.80
C GLY A 770 -29.72 14.29 -41.92
N SER A 771 -30.14 14.64 -43.16
CA SER A 771 -31.14 15.68 -43.38
C SER A 771 -32.52 15.39 -42.73
N GLY A 772 -32.78 14.12 -42.43
CA GLY A 772 -33.96 13.68 -41.67
C GLY A 772 -33.75 13.50 -40.17
N TYR A 773 -32.58 13.85 -39.65
CA TYR A 773 -32.29 13.69 -38.22
C TYR A 773 -32.84 14.84 -37.40
N ASN A 774 -33.10 14.60 -36.11
CA ASN A 774 -33.43 15.64 -35.16
C ASN A 774 -32.19 16.49 -34.85
N ALA A 775 -32.36 17.64 -34.22
CA ALA A 775 -31.25 18.46 -33.80
C ALA A 775 -30.46 17.81 -32.68
N TYR A 776 -29.14 17.92 -32.71
CA TYR A 776 -28.29 17.50 -31.61
C TYR A 776 -28.59 18.32 -30.34
N VAL A 777 -28.71 17.67 -29.20
CA VAL A 777 -28.93 18.34 -27.91
C VAL A 777 -27.65 18.32 -27.07
N ARG A 778 -27.14 17.16 -26.80
CA ARG A 778 -25.95 16.99 -25.94
C ARG A 778 -25.43 15.54 -25.95
N ASN A 779 -24.35 15.34 -25.23
CA ASN A 779 -23.68 14.04 -25.03
C ASN A 779 -23.16 13.49 -26.37
N GLY A 780 -22.75 12.26 -26.34
CA GLY A 780 -22.20 11.53 -27.45
C GLY A 780 -20.70 11.31 -27.34
N GLU A 781 -20.30 10.12 -27.70
CA GLU A 781 -18.92 9.66 -27.70
C GLU A 781 -18.61 8.98 -29.03
N VAL A 782 -17.42 9.21 -29.55
CA VAL A 782 -16.90 8.51 -30.72
C VAL A 782 -15.60 7.79 -30.34
N ARG A 783 -15.47 6.55 -30.83
CA ARG A 783 -14.29 5.70 -30.62
C ARG A 783 -13.77 5.20 -31.95
N ALA A 784 -12.44 5.18 -32.14
CA ALA A 784 -11.84 4.42 -33.22
C ALA A 784 -12.10 2.91 -32.98
N THR A 785 -12.38 2.18 -34.06
CA THR A 785 -12.54 0.72 -33.94
C THR A 785 -11.29 -0.02 -34.41
N ALA A 786 -11.03 -1.18 -33.80
CA ALA A 786 -9.93 -2.05 -34.18
C ALA A 786 -10.35 -3.53 -34.16
N THR A 787 -9.79 -4.31 -35.06
CA THR A 787 -9.89 -5.79 -35.05
C THR A 787 -8.67 -6.43 -34.38
N GLU A 788 -7.51 -5.79 -34.49
CA GLU A 788 -6.28 -6.23 -33.81
C GLU A 788 -6.07 -5.37 -32.58
N ILE A 789 -5.97 -6.05 -31.42
CA ILE A 789 -5.77 -5.39 -30.14
C ILE A 789 -4.38 -5.73 -29.64
N ALA A 790 -3.56 -4.71 -29.42
CA ALA A 790 -2.19 -4.80 -28.95
C ALA A 790 -2.07 -4.52 -27.42
N GLY A 791 -0.85 -4.54 -26.88
CA GLY A 791 -0.56 -4.23 -25.46
C GLY A 791 -0.65 -5.40 -24.52
N LEU A 792 -0.97 -6.61 -25.02
CA LEU A 792 -1.19 -7.82 -24.18
C LEU A 792 0.07 -8.68 -24.00
N ARG A 793 1.27 -8.13 -24.19
CA ARG A 793 2.52 -8.89 -24.11
C ARG A 793 2.73 -9.59 -22.75
N HIS A 794 2.20 -9.02 -21.68
CA HIS A 794 2.21 -9.62 -20.35
C HIS A 794 1.41 -10.95 -20.28
N LEU A 795 0.59 -11.25 -21.28
CA LEU A 795 -0.20 -12.49 -21.43
C LEU A 795 0.25 -13.34 -22.63
N GLU A 796 1.47 -13.16 -23.16
CA GLU A 796 1.99 -13.91 -24.29
C GLU A 796 1.76 -15.42 -24.17
N GLY A 797 1.22 -16.03 -25.22
CA GLY A 797 0.93 -17.47 -25.29
C GLY A 797 -0.28 -17.93 -24.45
N LYS A 798 -0.91 -17.05 -23.66
CA LYS A 798 -2.11 -17.39 -22.89
C LYS A 798 -3.38 -17.35 -23.75
N THR A 799 -4.32 -18.21 -23.37
CA THR A 799 -5.69 -18.13 -23.87
C THR A 799 -6.48 -17.13 -23.03
N VAL A 800 -7.01 -16.11 -23.68
CA VAL A 800 -7.76 -15.02 -23.04
C VAL A 800 -9.21 -15.00 -23.50
N VAL A 801 -10.03 -14.27 -22.79
CA VAL A 801 -11.42 -13.96 -23.10
C VAL A 801 -11.58 -12.45 -23.23
N ALA A 802 -12.42 -12.02 -24.15
CA ALA A 802 -12.76 -10.62 -24.35
C ALA A 802 -14.25 -10.38 -24.15
N LEU A 803 -14.59 -9.24 -23.57
CA LEU A 803 -15.92 -8.63 -23.63
C LEU A 803 -15.81 -7.46 -24.61
N ALA A 804 -16.27 -7.68 -25.84
CA ALA A 804 -16.15 -6.79 -26.97
C ALA A 804 -17.53 -6.21 -27.31
N GLU A 805 -17.73 -4.89 -27.15
CA GLU A 805 -19.04 -4.24 -27.25
C GLU A 805 -20.13 -5.06 -26.52
N GLY A 806 -19.85 -5.43 -25.26
CA GLY A 806 -20.74 -6.24 -24.44
C GLY A 806 -20.93 -7.69 -24.88
N ASN A 807 -20.31 -8.16 -25.95
CA ASN A 807 -20.37 -9.54 -26.43
C ASN A 807 -19.12 -10.32 -26.02
N VAL A 808 -19.32 -11.57 -25.60
CA VAL A 808 -18.23 -12.46 -25.15
C VAL A 808 -17.56 -13.10 -26.36
N VAL A 809 -16.24 -12.87 -26.49
CA VAL A 809 -15.37 -13.54 -27.46
C VAL A 809 -14.37 -14.40 -26.70
N ALA A 810 -14.45 -15.72 -26.86
CA ALA A 810 -13.65 -16.66 -26.11
C ALA A 810 -12.58 -17.33 -26.96
N ASN A 811 -11.62 -17.97 -26.29
CA ASN A 811 -10.57 -18.79 -26.91
C ASN A 811 -9.64 -17.97 -27.85
N LEU A 812 -9.34 -16.75 -27.49
CA LEU A 812 -8.34 -15.92 -28.16
C LEU A 812 -6.95 -16.27 -27.59
N THR A 813 -5.94 -16.40 -28.46
CA THR A 813 -4.57 -16.64 -28.00
C THR A 813 -3.72 -15.41 -28.26
N VAL A 814 -3.01 -14.95 -27.25
CA VAL A 814 -2.12 -13.80 -27.36
C VAL A 814 -0.86 -14.20 -28.12
N SER A 815 -0.51 -13.45 -29.17
CA SER A 815 0.68 -13.64 -29.98
C SER A 815 1.98 -13.29 -29.25
N ALA A 816 3.12 -13.64 -29.82
CA ALA A 816 4.44 -13.26 -29.31
C ALA A 816 4.68 -11.73 -29.32
N THR A 817 3.95 -11.01 -30.16
CA THR A 817 3.97 -9.54 -30.20
C THR A 817 3.00 -8.88 -29.20
N GLY A 818 2.22 -9.71 -28.45
CA GLY A 818 1.23 -9.23 -27.49
C GLY A 818 -0.05 -8.75 -28.16
N THR A 819 -0.44 -9.33 -29.29
CA THR A 819 -1.67 -8.97 -30.02
C THR A 819 -2.67 -10.12 -30.02
N ILE A 820 -3.94 -9.78 -30.17
CA ILE A 820 -5.03 -10.71 -30.52
C ILE A 820 -5.83 -10.15 -31.69
N THR A 821 -6.50 -11.03 -32.44
CA THR A 821 -7.42 -10.64 -33.54
C THR A 821 -8.84 -10.98 -33.16
N LEU A 822 -9.72 -10.00 -33.15
CA LEU A 822 -11.15 -10.15 -32.91
C LEU A 822 -11.89 -10.48 -34.22
N PRO A 823 -13.05 -11.16 -34.18
CA PRO A 823 -13.84 -11.50 -35.37
C PRO A 823 -14.48 -10.27 -36.03
N ALA A 824 -14.59 -9.16 -35.33
CA ALA A 824 -15.11 -7.88 -35.83
C ALA A 824 -14.38 -6.72 -35.20
N SER A 825 -14.34 -5.56 -35.85
CA SER A 825 -13.82 -4.32 -35.28
C SER A 825 -14.67 -3.86 -34.10
N VAL A 826 -14.05 -3.34 -33.06
CA VAL A 826 -14.71 -2.86 -31.84
C VAL A 826 -14.07 -1.59 -31.35
N GLY A 827 -14.85 -0.69 -30.76
CA GLY A 827 -14.34 0.55 -30.14
C GLY A 827 -14.10 0.40 -28.66
N ARG A 828 -14.77 -0.58 -28.00
CA ARG A 828 -14.58 -0.88 -26.58
C ARG A 828 -14.40 -2.38 -26.37
N VAL A 829 -13.35 -2.77 -25.64
CA VAL A 829 -13.11 -4.16 -25.30
C VAL A 829 -12.34 -4.29 -23.98
N HIS A 830 -12.76 -5.25 -23.15
CA HIS A 830 -12.05 -5.68 -21.95
C HIS A 830 -11.50 -7.09 -22.18
N ILE A 831 -10.19 -7.29 -22.01
CA ILE A 831 -9.49 -8.53 -22.37
C ILE A 831 -8.64 -8.99 -21.22
N GLY A 832 -8.66 -10.28 -20.90
CA GLY A 832 -7.80 -10.85 -19.89
C GLY A 832 -8.01 -12.35 -19.69
N LEU A 833 -7.45 -12.87 -18.62
CA LEU A 833 -7.58 -14.26 -18.23
C LEU A 833 -8.99 -14.50 -17.67
N ARG A 834 -9.56 -15.63 -18.02
CA ARG A 834 -10.86 -16.06 -17.50
C ARG A 834 -10.73 -16.55 -16.06
N TYR A 835 -11.67 -16.18 -15.19
CA TYR A 835 -11.92 -16.85 -13.91
C TYR A 835 -13.36 -17.36 -13.82
N ILE A 836 -13.63 -18.28 -12.90
CA ILE A 836 -14.94 -18.88 -12.70
C ILE A 836 -15.44 -18.49 -11.32
N SER A 837 -16.71 -18.03 -11.25
CA SER A 837 -17.41 -17.75 -10.00
C SER A 837 -18.45 -18.82 -9.73
N ASP A 838 -18.39 -19.45 -8.55
CA ASP A 838 -19.28 -20.53 -8.14
C ASP A 838 -19.95 -20.24 -6.80
N ILE A 839 -21.26 -20.50 -6.76
CA ILE A 839 -22.09 -20.51 -5.57
C ILE A 839 -22.72 -21.88 -5.44
N GLU A 840 -22.50 -22.58 -4.32
CA GLU A 840 -23.23 -23.80 -3.99
C GLU A 840 -23.93 -23.64 -2.64
N THR A 841 -25.24 -23.87 -2.62
CA THR A 841 -26.01 -23.83 -1.38
C THR A 841 -25.65 -24.99 -0.48
N LEU A 842 -25.91 -24.88 0.81
CA LEU A 842 -25.99 -26.06 1.70
C LEU A 842 -27.18 -26.92 1.33
N ASN A 843 -27.31 -28.09 1.97
CA ASN A 843 -28.45 -28.96 1.79
C ASN A 843 -29.71 -28.19 2.16
N ILE A 844 -30.69 -28.13 1.24
CA ILE A 844 -31.92 -27.41 1.49
C ILE A 844 -32.79 -28.24 2.45
N GLU A 845 -32.99 -27.72 3.65
CA GLU A 845 -33.68 -28.40 4.73
C GLU A 845 -34.81 -27.54 5.27
N GLU A 846 -36.05 -28.00 5.11
CA GLU A 846 -37.21 -27.28 5.62
C GLU A 846 -37.38 -27.46 7.14
N GLN A 847 -37.11 -28.67 7.65
CA GLN A 847 -37.22 -29.05 9.06
C GLN A 847 -36.19 -30.13 9.41
N ARG A 848 -35.87 -30.29 10.69
CA ARG A 848 -34.98 -31.35 11.19
C ARG A 848 -35.32 -32.77 10.72
N THR A 849 -36.58 -33.03 10.49
CA THR A 849 -37.10 -34.35 10.08
C THR A 849 -36.85 -34.73 8.62
N VAL A 850 -36.33 -33.80 7.80
CA VAL A 850 -36.06 -34.05 6.36
C VAL A 850 -34.59 -34.32 6.07
N GLN A 851 -33.73 -34.30 7.10
CA GLN A 851 -32.33 -34.71 6.95
C GLN A 851 -32.25 -36.19 6.51
N GLY A 852 -31.37 -36.48 5.52
CA GLY A 852 -31.20 -37.83 4.98
C GLY A 852 -32.26 -38.30 4.02
N LYS A 853 -33.41 -37.63 3.90
CA LYS A 853 -34.45 -37.98 2.89
C LYS A 853 -33.98 -37.53 1.51
N ARG A 854 -34.40 -38.29 0.49
CA ARG A 854 -34.18 -37.90 -0.91
C ARG A 854 -35.04 -36.69 -1.26
N LYS A 855 -34.41 -35.75 -1.92
CA LYS A 855 -34.96 -34.46 -2.37
C LYS A 855 -34.79 -34.34 -3.87
N LYS A 856 -35.74 -33.71 -4.52
CA LYS A 856 -35.72 -33.42 -5.95
C LYS A 856 -36.07 -31.96 -6.16
N ILE A 857 -35.17 -31.21 -6.74
CA ILE A 857 -35.38 -29.81 -7.10
C ILE A 857 -35.94 -29.78 -8.52
N ILE A 858 -37.14 -29.23 -8.70
CA ILE A 858 -37.85 -29.20 -9.98
C ILE A 858 -37.51 -27.90 -10.72
N ALA A 859 -37.59 -26.79 -10.00
CA ALA A 859 -37.33 -25.47 -10.52
C ALA A 859 -36.69 -24.59 -9.44
N VAL A 860 -36.01 -23.53 -9.84
CA VAL A 860 -35.50 -22.50 -8.97
C VAL A 860 -35.88 -21.14 -9.55
N THR A 861 -36.54 -20.31 -8.75
CA THR A 861 -36.69 -18.90 -9.09
C THR A 861 -35.44 -18.16 -8.49
N VAL A 862 -34.66 -17.54 -9.34
CA VAL A 862 -33.49 -16.76 -8.96
C VAL A 862 -33.85 -15.28 -9.00
N LYS A 863 -33.61 -14.58 -7.89
CA LYS A 863 -33.78 -13.14 -7.83
C LYS A 863 -32.42 -12.50 -8.17
N LEU A 864 -32.38 -11.83 -9.31
CA LEU A 864 -31.17 -11.26 -9.89
C LEU A 864 -31.18 -9.74 -9.86
N ASN A 865 -30.01 -9.14 -9.82
CA ASN A 865 -29.80 -7.72 -10.03
C ASN A 865 -28.70 -7.53 -11.08
N ARG A 866 -29.04 -6.88 -12.23
CA ARG A 866 -28.07 -6.52 -13.29
C ARG A 866 -27.13 -7.67 -13.67
N SER A 867 -27.68 -8.85 -13.93
CA SER A 867 -26.94 -10.08 -14.20
C SER A 867 -27.10 -10.57 -15.63
N ARG A 868 -26.08 -11.28 -16.14
CA ARG A 868 -26.14 -11.89 -17.48
C ARG A 868 -25.31 -13.18 -17.55
N GLY A 869 -25.77 -14.16 -18.36
CA GLY A 869 -24.99 -15.35 -18.72
C GLY A 869 -24.84 -16.40 -17.61
N LEU A 870 -25.66 -16.33 -16.57
CA LEU A 870 -25.56 -17.21 -15.41
C LEU A 870 -26.06 -18.63 -15.74
N LEU A 871 -25.33 -19.63 -15.27
CA LEU A 871 -25.64 -21.04 -15.32
C LEU A 871 -26.18 -21.53 -13.97
N ILE A 872 -27.20 -22.36 -13.95
CA ILE A 872 -27.77 -22.92 -12.72
C ILE A 872 -28.09 -24.40 -12.87
N GLY A 873 -27.91 -25.20 -11.83
CA GLY A 873 -28.19 -26.61 -11.83
C GLY A 873 -28.20 -27.24 -10.44
N PRO A 874 -28.46 -28.56 -10.35
CA PRO A 874 -28.40 -29.32 -9.11
C PRO A 874 -26.93 -29.66 -8.70
N ASN A 875 -25.98 -29.49 -9.56
CA ASN A 875 -24.54 -29.64 -9.37
C ASN A 875 -23.78 -29.04 -10.57
N GLU A 876 -22.44 -29.01 -10.50
CA GLU A 876 -21.59 -28.43 -11.54
C GLU A 876 -21.68 -29.14 -12.91
N ASP A 877 -22.02 -30.42 -12.95
CA ASP A 877 -22.10 -31.23 -14.20
C ASP A 877 -23.39 -30.99 -14.97
N LYS A 878 -24.45 -30.48 -14.34
CA LYS A 878 -25.80 -30.37 -14.90
C LYS A 878 -26.31 -28.93 -14.82
N LEU A 879 -25.58 -28.06 -15.45
CA LEU A 879 -25.93 -26.65 -15.52
C LEU A 879 -26.80 -26.34 -16.73
N VAL A 880 -27.72 -25.44 -16.55
CA VAL A 880 -28.62 -24.87 -17.59
C VAL A 880 -28.42 -23.36 -17.58
N GLU A 881 -28.30 -22.78 -18.75
CA GLU A 881 -28.18 -21.33 -18.89
C GLU A 881 -29.51 -20.64 -18.63
N ILE A 882 -29.49 -19.56 -17.87
CA ILE A 882 -30.61 -18.65 -17.69
C ILE A 882 -30.80 -17.83 -18.97
N LYS A 883 -31.79 -18.21 -19.81
CA LYS A 883 -32.07 -17.49 -21.04
C LYS A 883 -32.65 -16.12 -20.75
N GLN A 884 -32.08 -15.08 -21.36
CA GLN A 884 -32.40 -13.67 -21.07
C GLN A 884 -32.83 -12.88 -22.29
N ARG A 885 -32.29 -13.19 -23.50
CA ARG A 885 -32.61 -12.46 -24.75
C ARG A 885 -34.11 -12.46 -25.01
N GLU A 886 -34.68 -11.27 -25.19
CA GLU A 886 -36.12 -11.06 -25.40
C GLU A 886 -36.38 -10.22 -26.66
N PHE A 887 -35.79 -9.07 -26.82
CA PHE A 887 -36.07 -8.09 -27.88
C PHE A 887 -34.85 -7.58 -28.60
N GLU A 888 -33.64 -7.87 -28.12
CA GLU A 888 -32.40 -7.38 -28.70
C GLU A 888 -32.19 -7.95 -30.12
N LYS A 889 -31.66 -7.11 -31.02
CA LYS A 889 -31.38 -7.52 -32.43
C LYS A 889 -30.24 -8.54 -32.45
N TYR A 890 -30.13 -9.24 -33.58
CA TYR A 890 -29.02 -10.16 -33.80
C TYR A 890 -27.70 -9.39 -33.90
N GLY A 891 -26.71 -9.74 -33.07
CA GLY A 891 -25.43 -9.05 -32.99
C GLY A 891 -25.32 -8.05 -31.81
N GLU A 892 -26.44 -7.52 -31.34
CA GLU A 892 -26.45 -6.69 -30.13
C GLU A 892 -26.24 -7.54 -28.85
N PRO A 893 -25.58 -6.99 -27.83
CA PRO A 893 -25.46 -7.66 -26.53
C PRO A 893 -26.84 -7.81 -25.88
N THR A 894 -27.01 -8.90 -25.12
CA THR A 894 -28.21 -9.11 -24.33
C THR A 894 -28.21 -8.19 -23.13
N ASN A 895 -29.30 -7.53 -22.83
CA ASN A 895 -29.46 -6.62 -21.69
C ASN A 895 -29.25 -7.31 -20.33
N LEU A 896 -28.85 -6.52 -19.34
CA LEU A 896 -28.72 -6.99 -17.95
C LEU A 896 -30.09 -7.26 -17.34
N LEU A 897 -30.28 -8.44 -16.75
CA LEU A 897 -31.52 -8.85 -16.10
C LEU A 897 -31.57 -8.39 -14.64
N THR A 898 -32.61 -7.66 -14.29
CA THR A 898 -33.01 -7.38 -12.91
C THR A 898 -34.43 -7.90 -12.70
N GLY A 899 -34.61 -8.73 -11.66
CA GLY A 899 -35.90 -9.31 -11.32
C GLY A 899 -35.87 -10.81 -11.08
N ASP A 900 -37.04 -11.44 -11.08
CA ASP A 900 -37.18 -12.84 -10.77
C ASP A 900 -37.23 -13.68 -12.07
N LYS A 901 -36.36 -14.70 -12.16
CA LYS A 901 -36.33 -15.60 -13.30
C LYS A 901 -36.48 -17.05 -12.81
N LYS A 902 -37.54 -17.70 -13.22
CA LYS A 902 -37.79 -19.12 -12.93
C LYS A 902 -37.09 -20.01 -13.95
N VAL A 903 -36.26 -20.93 -13.47
CA VAL A 903 -35.54 -21.90 -14.29
C VAL A 903 -35.98 -23.32 -13.90
N ILE A 904 -36.40 -24.09 -14.90
CA ILE A 904 -36.76 -25.50 -14.75
C ILE A 904 -35.44 -26.30 -14.87
N LEU A 905 -35.13 -27.06 -13.83
CA LEU A 905 -33.95 -27.91 -13.79
C LEU A 905 -34.25 -29.31 -14.30
N LYS A 906 -33.21 -30.07 -14.66
CA LYS A 906 -33.32 -31.53 -14.88
C LYS A 906 -33.35 -32.22 -13.51
N PRO A 907 -34.51 -32.65 -13.03
CA PRO A 907 -34.66 -33.07 -11.64
C PRO A 907 -34.09 -34.47 -11.39
N GLU A 908 -33.35 -34.62 -10.30
CA GLU A 908 -32.82 -35.89 -9.80
C GLU A 908 -33.14 -36.04 -8.31
N TRP A 909 -33.40 -37.29 -7.90
CA TRP A 909 -33.53 -37.63 -6.49
C TRP A 909 -32.18 -37.81 -5.82
N LYS A 910 -31.75 -36.83 -4.99
CA LYS A 910 -30.51 -36.86 -4.21
C LYS A 910 -30.78 -36.58 -2.73
N THR A 911 -29.93 -37.05 -1.85
CA THR A 911 -30.02 -36.77 -0.40
C THR A 911 -29.65 -35.38 -0.03
N ASN A 912 -28.72 -34.76 -0.78
CA ASN A 912 -28.21 -33.43 -0.47
C ASN A 912 -29.08 -32.27 -0.96
N GLY A 913 -29.77 -32.35 -2.09
CA GLY A 913 -30.70 -31.32 -2.56
C GLY A 913 -30.07 -29.91 -2.56
N ARG A 914 -28.95 -29.72 -3.26
CA ARG A 914 -28.23 -28.45 -3.37
C ARG A 914 -28.55 -27.76 -4.70
N ILE A 915 -28.31 -26.47 -4.75
CA ILE A 915 -28.34 -25.65 -5.96
C ILE A 915 -26.92 -25.14 -6.22
N PHE A 916 -26.47 -25.25 -7.46
CA PHE A 916 -25.21 -24.79 -7.94
C PHE A 916 -25.40 -23.72 -9.00
N LEU A 917 -24.73 -22.55 -8.84
CA LEU A 917 -24.71 -21.47 -9.81
C LEU A 917 -23.29 -21.26 -10.26
N ARG A 918 -23.09 -20.97 -11.55
CA ARG A 918 -21.78 -20.68 -12.13
C ARG A 918 -21.85 -19.51 -13.11
N GLN A 919 -20.93 -18.56 -12.92
CA GLN A 919 -20.59 -17.60 -13.95
C GLN A 919 -19.20 -17.95 -14.49
N LYS A 920 -19.15 -18.29 -15.77
CA LYS A 920 -17.88 -18.68 -16.44
C LYS A 920 -17.36 -17.66 -17.43
N ASP A 921 -18.20 -16.72 -17.83
CA ASP A 921 -17.90 -15.70 -18.82
C ASP A 921 -17.62 -14.33 -18.12
N PRO A 922 -16.95 -13.39 -18.76
CA PRO A 922 -16.62 -12.08 -18.15
C PRO A 922 -17.87 -11.17 -18.07
N LEU A 923 -18.90 -11.69 -17.44
CA LEU A 923 -20.22 -11.05 -17.33
C LEU A 923 -20.63 -10.91 -15.86
N PRO A 924 -21.40 -9.88 -15.52
CA PRO A 924 -21.82 -9.63 -14.16
C PRO A 924 -22.83 -10.66 -13.65
N MET A 925 -22.67 -11.03 -12.38
CA MET A 925 -23.57 -11.86 -11.62
C MET A 925 -23.87 -11.21 -10.27
N SER A 926 -25.13 -11.00 -9.94
CA SER A 926 -25.58 -10.60 -8.62
C SER A 926 -26.87 -11.32 -8.26
N VAL A 927 -26.77 -12.22 -7.29
CA VAL A 927 -27.85 -13.07 -6.81
C VAL A 927 -28.32 -12.56 -5.46
N LEU A 928 -29.57 -12.13 -5.37
CA LEU A 928 -30.16 -11.60 -4.15
C LEU A 928 -30.81 -12.67 -3.29
N ALA A 929 -31.47 -13.63 -3.94
CA ALA A 929 -32.16 -14.76 -3.26
C ALA A 929 -32.39 -15.94 -4.21
N LEU A 930 -32.55 -17.11 -3.62
CA LEU A 930 -32.95 -18.35 -4.34
C LEU A 930 -34.24 -18.89 -3.75
N ILE A 931 -35.16 -19.26 -4.63
CA ILE A 931 -36.45 -19.84 -4.25
C ILE A 931 -36.64 -21.18 -4.99
N PRO A 932 -36.10 -22.29 -4.44
CA PRO A 932 -36.28 -23.61 -5.00
C PRO A 932 -37.68 -24.20 -4.76
N GLU A 933 -38.15 -24.88 -5.78
CA GLU A 933 -39.34 -25.77 -5.68
C GLU A 933 -38.86 -27.22 -5.52
N ILE A 934 -39.12 -27.80 -4.34
CA ILE A 934 -38.61 -29.11 -3.96
C ILE A 934 -39.73 -30.11 -3.72
N GLU A 935 -39.48 -31.35 -4.13
CA GLU A 935 -40.19 -32.54 -3.67
C GLU A 935 -39.31 -33.35 -2.71
N ILE A 936 -39.90 -33.86 -1.64
CA ILE A 936 -39.18 -34.64 -0.61
C ILE A 936 -39.91 -36.00 -0.53
N THR A 937 -39.10 -37.08 -0.47
CA THR A 937 -39.71 -38.43 -0.25
C THR A 937 -40.38 -38.48 1.11
N LYS A 938 -41.56 -39.11 1.17
CA LYS A 938 -42.32 -39.28 2.42
C LYS A 938 -41.55 -40.05 3.48
#